data_35997589dc0b72e96ad53e4b53ed7ada
#
_entry.id   35997589dc0b72e96ad53e4b53ed7ada
#
_cell.length_a   1.000
_cell.length_b   1.000
_cell.length_c   1.000
_cell.angle_alpha   90.00
_cell.angle_beta   90.00
_cell.angle_gamma   90.00
#
_symmetry.space_group_name_H-M   'P 1'
#
loop_
_entity.id
_entity.type
_entity.pdbx_description
1 polymer ?
#
loop_
_entity_poly.entity_id
_entity_poly.type
_entity_poly.pdbx_seq_one_letter_code
_entity_poly.pdbx_strand_id
1 'polypeptide(L)'
;MSKLVIAEKPMLARDIARAITGKEVSESARLPISGNGYTVCACAGHLLELVKPDAIDPKWGMPWSLDVLPIEVHDWPKEPAVDKKTGESKKPLIDQIAGLLKTCDSVIAAGDPDDEGQLIVDELLDYLGYAGKVERVYVNDNIEKNIVKAFDKLVPNDSCRGAGNAAYARQMADMCFGVNETRLATKRLDGLFTVGRVQTPTLGLVVKRDEAIAHHVTRKFYELFASGDSDAGELTFKYLPGKELLAGEKHLFERHTLEALKERLDGRDLHFETTVSKKQENPPLPYNLTVLLSDMSERFGFTAAETQQITQDLRDKYKAITYNRSDSQYLKEEHREQAPAVLAQAMKNLGVRWPLDYRLHSKAFNDGNVTAHHGIIPQEADAPVSAMEPDEAKVYAAICERYAVQFLPPAVYDVSESTVSVDGGTLKLTAKRLSDAGFTAVFPNVSNSRVREDSDTGDPWVPAGSHTLAGISCSITEGETTPPAPYTEGTLITDMASIAKYVKDPEIREILKRKDDGKKGEHGGIGTTATRSSIIEGLKTRGYLEERKGKVRATDKAKAFYALLPPEIRGADVTARWWLIQQDIADGKADVNALQDSVIEVFNRHRETAYVGASIAGTGKTVVGKCPRCGRDVIKTGSIYACSSIKNEKQEDGTWKEVAGCGFKLFGFCTKKFTEGQAASLLDGKAVSLRGCKSKAGKTFDCTVVLQKDGSVEPIFTPRKPTKKGRR
;
A
#
# COMPACT_ATOMS: atom_id res chain seq x y z
N MET A 1 -22.93 13.35 -37.54
CA MET A 1 -23.19 12.73 -36.21
C MET A 1 -22.06 13.13 -35.28
N SER A 2 -22.37 13.73 -34.14
CA SER A 2 -21.36 14.15 -33.13
C SER A 2 -21.31 13.11 -32.01
N LYS A 3 -20.15 12.49 -31.79
CA LYS A 3 -19.94 11.54 -30.69
C LYS A 3 -19.22 12.23 -29.52
N LEU A 4 -19.77 12.09 -28.30
CA LEU A 4 -19.13 12.56 -27.08
C LEU A 4 -18.28 11.43 -26.50
N VAL A 5 -16.97 11.66 -26.36
CA VAL A 5 -16.07 10.74 -25.68
C VAL A 5 -15.86 11.24 -24.25
N ILE A 6 -16.19 10.40 -23.27
CA ILE A 6 -16.02 10.71 -21.85
C ILE A 6 -14.88 9.82 -21.31
N ALA A 7 -13.72 10.42 -21.09
CA ALA A 7 -12.57 9.73 -20.51
C ALA A 7 -12.59 9.84 -18.98
N GLU A 8 -11.95 8.89 -18.30
CA GLU A 8 -11.84 8.89 -16.85
C GLU A 8 -10.99 10.07 -16.32
N LYS A 9 -9.89 10.38 -17.02
CA LYS A 9 -8.88 11.35 -16.58
C LYS A 9 -8.59 12.37 -17.67
N PRO A 10 -8.30 13.65 -17.30
CA PRO A 10 -7.99 14.69 -18.28
C PRO A 10 -6.79 14.38 -19.18
N MET A 11 -5.79 13.63 -18.70
CA MET A 11 -4.64 13.23 -19.50
C MET A 11 -5.06 12.26 -20.60
N LEU A 12 -5.76 11.18 -20.25
CA LEU A 12 -6.30 10.22 -21.21
C LEU A 12 -7.20 10.93 -22.27
N ALA A 13 -8.02 11.88 -21.83
CA ALA A 13 -8.86 12.67 -22.76
C ALA A 13 -8.03 13.43 -23.77
N ARG A 14 -6.91 14.03 -23.39
CA ARG A 14 -6.02 14.76 -24.32
C ARG A 14 -5.33 13.79 -25.28
N ASP A 15 -4.89 12.63 -24.82
CA ASP A 15 -4.27 11.61 -25.66
C ASP A 15 -5.27 11.07 -26.69
N ILE A 16 -6.51 10.77 -26.26
CA ILE A 16 -7.62 10.41 -27.16
C ILE A 16 -7.90 11.55 -28.13
N ALA A 17 -8.02 12.79 -27.66
CA ALA A 17 -8.31 13.93 -28.52
C ALA A 17 -7.21 14.12 -29.58
N ARG A 18 -5.94 13.96 -29.25
CA ARG A 18 -4.80 14.01 -30.17
C ARG A 18 -4.94 12.93 -31.25
N ALA A 19 -5.30 11.70 -30.84
CA ALA A 19 -5.40 10.57 -31.75
C ALA A 19 -6.57 10.66 -32.76
N ILE A 20 -7.74 11.21 -32.35
CA ILE A 20 -8.97 11.07 -33.17
C ILE A 20 -9.55 12.39 -33.67
N THR A 21 -9.19 13.56 -33.12
CA THR A 21 -9.82 14.83 -33.54
C THR A 21 -9.12 15.51 -34.70
N GLY A 22 -7.95 15.05 -35.11
CA GLY A 22 -7.14 15.69 -36.18
C GLY A 22 -6.57 17.04 -35.76
N LYS A 23 -6.52 17.36 -34.45
CA LYS A 23 -5.96 18.59 -33.92
C LYS A 23 -4.66 18.34 -33.16
N GLU A 24 -3.76 19.28 -33.23
CA GLU A 24 -2.63 19.31 -32.29
C GLU A 24 -3.15 19.64 -30.89
N VAL A 25 -2.88 18.73 -29.94
CA VAL A 25 -3.34 18.84 -28.56
C VAL A 25 -2.13 18.88 -27.61
N SER A 26 -1.93 20.03 -26.99
CA SER A 26 -0.89 20.18 -25.98
C SER A 26 -1.29 19.50 -24.65
N GLU A 27 -0.31 19.17 -23.82
CA GLU A 27 -0.51 18.59 -22.49
C GLU A 27 -1.37 19.46 -21.55
N SER A 28 -1.37 20.78 -21.77
CA SER A 28 -2.17 21.73 -21.01
C SER A 28 -3.47 22.17 -21.69
N ALA A 29 -3.82 21.56 -22.83
CA ALA A 29 -5.03 21.91 -23.57
C ALA A 29 -6.28 21.79 -22.69
N ARG A 30 -7.15 22.80 -22.76
CA ARG A 30 -8.41 22.78 -22.00
C ARG A 30 -9.41 21.85 -22.66
N LEU A 31 -10.10 21.07 -21.85
CA LEU A 31 -11.21 20.22 -22.29
C LEU A 31 -12.55 21.01 -22.22
N PRO A 32 -13.54 20.72 -23.07
CA PRO A 32 -13.55 19.68 -24.13
C PRO A 32 -12.79 20.10 -25.40
N ILE A 33 -12.35 19.10 -26.19
CA ILE A 33 -11.71 19.27 -27.48
C ILE A 33 -12.56 18.59 -28.55
N SER A 34 -12.90 19.33 -29.63
CA SER A 34 -13.76 18.82 -30.70
C SER A 34 -13.03 18.80 -32.04
N GLY A 35 -13.26 17.76 -32.85
CA GLY A 35 -12.72 17.60 -34.19
C GLY A 35 -13.17 16.27 -34.79
N ASN A 36 -13.18 16.13 -36.13
CA ASN A 36 -13.51 14.91 -36.88
C ASN A 36 -14.81 14.22 -36.43
N GLY A 37 -15.81 14.98 -35.98
CA GLY A 37 -17.10 14.43 -35.51
C GLY A 37 -17.06 13.94 -34.04
N TYR A 38 -15.96 14.11 -33.33
CA TYR A 38 -15.84 13.79 -31.92
C TYR A 38 -15.75 15.05 -31.07
N THR A 39 -16.30 14.98 -29.86
CA THR A 39 -16.02 15.91 -28.76
C THR A 39 -15.50 15.11 -27.57
N VAL A 40 -14.30 15.40 -27.12
CA VAL A 40 -13.64 14.65 -26.05
C VAL A 40 -13.62 15.49 -24.79
N CYS A 41 -14.16 14.94 -23.70
CA CYS A 41 -14.12 15.50 -22.34
C CYS A 41 -13.61 14.45 -21.36
N ALA A 42 -13.46 14.83 -20.08
CA ALA A 42 -13.04 13.91 -19.05
C ALA A 42 -13.83 14.11 -17.77
N CYS A 43 -13.93 13.04 -16.98
CA CYS A 43 -14.34 13.09 -15.57
C CYS A 43 -13.16 13.66 -14.74
N ALA A 44 -12.37 13.37 -14.13
CA ALA A 44 -11.32 13.63 -13.15
C ALA A 44 -11.44 12.64 -11.98
N GLY A 45 -11.55 11.35 -12.34
CA GLY A 45 -11.93 10.29 -11.46
C GLY A 45 -13.44 10.36 -11.12
N HIS A 46 -13.87 9.77 -10.01
CA HIS A 46 -15.27 9.87 -9.60
C HIS A 46 -15.72 11.32 -9.45
N LEU A 47 -16.79 11.69 -10.14
CA LEU A 47 -17.48 12.98 -10.02
C LEU A 47 -18.58 12.93 -8.97
N LEU A 48 -18.99 11.74 -8.59
CA LEU A 48 -20.03 11.47 -7.60
C LEU A 48 -19.43 10.75 -6.38
N GLU A 49 -20.06 10.94 -5.23
CA GLU A 49 -19.78 10.17 -4.02
C GLU A 49 -21.10 9.71 -3.38
N LEU A 50 -21.04 8.64 -2.59
CA LEU A 50 -22.21 8.15 -1.86
C LEU A 50 -22.61 9.17 -0.81
N VAL A 51 -23.91 9.52 -0.75
CA VAL A 51 -24.47 10.44 0.25
C VAL A 51 -24.22 9.89 1.65
N LYS A 52 -23.77 10.75 2.56
CA LYS A 52 -23.51 10.32 3.95
C LYS A 52 -24.81 9.88 4.64
N PRO A 53 -24.77 8.87 5.52
CA PRO A 53 -25.96 8.37 6.19
C PRO A 53 -26.81 9.44 6.87
N ASP A 54 -26.18 10.41 7.53
CA ASP A 54 -26.85 11.50 8.23
C ASP A 54 -27.55 12.52 7.31
N ALA A 55 -27.14 12.56 6.03
CA ALA A 55 -27.82 13.36 5.02
C ALA A 55 -28.99 12.59 4.36
N ILE A 56 -29.00 11.24 4.46
CA ILE A 56 -30.12 10.41 4.00
C ILE A 56 -31.24 10.41 5.06
N ASP A 57 -30.86 10.12 6.32
CA ASP A 57 -31.79 10.12 7.45
C ASP A 57 -31.13 10.79 8.67
N PRO A 58 -31.64 11.91 9.17
CA PRO A 58 -31.09 12.63 10.33
C PRO A 58 -30.93 11.76 11.59
N LYS A 59 -31.74 10.69 11.76
CA LYS A 59 -31.61 9.77 12.92
C LYS A 59 -30.23 9.06 12.93
N TRP A 60 -29.57 8.98 11.79
CA TRP A 60 -28.23 8.42 11.66
C TRP A 60 -27.10 9.42 11.92
N GLY A 61 -27.47 10.67 12.25
CA GLY A 61 -26.51 11.73 12.58
C GLY A 61 -25.93 11.64 13.99
N MET A 62 -25.09 12.61 14.31
CA MET A 62 -24.51 12.74 15.66
C MET A 62 -25.53 13.31 16.67
N PRO A 63 -25.56 12.84 17.91
CA PRO A 63 -24.74 11.77 18.50
C PRO A 63 -25.21 10.38 18.05
N TRP A 64 -24.28 9.53 17.64
CA TRP A 64 -24.65 8.18 17.19
C TRP A 64 -25.32 7.36 18.28
N SER A 65 -26.39 6.61 17.93
CA SER A 65 -27.06 5.61 18.77
C SER A 65 -26.81 4.19 18.24
N LEU A 66 -26.80 3.21 19.14
CA LEU A 66 -26.75 1.79 18.75
C LEU A 66 -28.12 1.31 18.25
N ASP A 67 -29.21 1.96 18.66
CA ASP A 67 -30.60 1.55 18.34
C ASP A 67 -30.91 1.68 16.84
N VAL A 68 -30.16 2.51 16.13
CA VAL A 68 -30.34 2.74 14.68
C VAL A 68 -29.48 1.83 13.81
N LEU A 69 -28.70 0.94 14.42
CA LEU A 69 -27.86 -0.01 13.68
C LEU A 69 -28.61 -1.34 13.43
N PRO A 70 -28.47 -1.98 12.29
CA PRO A 70 -27.60 -1.57 11.17
C PRO A 70 -28.20 -0.40 10.37
N ILE A 71 -27.30 0.41 9.78
CA ILE A 71 -27.64 1.34 8.72
C ILE A 71 -27.58 0.56 7.41
N GLU A 72 -28.71 0.43 6.78
CA GLU A 72 -28.91 -0.31 5.54
C GLU A 72 -29.61 0.61 4.54
N VAL A 73 -29.02 0.78 3.36
CA VAL A 73 -29.53 1.65 2.31
C VAL A 73 -29.37 0.94 0.98
N HIS A 74 -30.46 0.44 0.41
CA HIS A 74 -30.47 -0.07 -0.95
C HIS A 74 -30.45 1.10 -1.94
N ASP A 75 -29.89 0.88 -3.13
CA ASP A 75 -29.76 1.92 -4.15
C ASP A 75 -29.20 3.23 -3.58
N TRP A 76 -28.05 3.14 -2.96
CA TRP A 76 -27.45 4.25 -2.22
C TRP A 76 -27.37 5.54 -3.04
N PRO A 77 -28.00 6.65 -2.61
CA PRO A 77 -27.99 7.87 -3.37
C PRO A 77 -26.60 8.47 -3.51
N LYS A 78 -26.40 9.15 -4.64
CA LYS A 78 -25.13 9.81 -4.97
C LYS A 78 -25.30 11.32 -5.04
N GLU A 79 -24.24 12.02 -4.69
CA GLU A 79 -24.15 13.47 -4.78
C GLU A 79 -22.83 13.89 -5.45
N PRO A 80 -22.75 15.13 -5.99
CA PRO A 80 -21.48 15.64 -6.53
C PRO A 80 -20.36 15.61 -5.49
N ALA A 81 -19.28 14.91 -5.81
CA ALA A 81 -18.12 14.78 -4.94
C ALA A 81 -17.47 16.14 -4.66
N VAL A 82 -16.81 16.26 -3.50
CA VAL A 82 -16.05 17.43 -3.10
C VAL A 82 -14.57 17.09 -3.09
N ASP A 83 -13.76 17.88 -3.76
CA ASP A 83 -12.30 17.73 -3.73
C ASP A 83 -11.78 17.97 -2.31
N LYS A 84 -11.13 16.97 -1.74
CA LYS A 84 -10.67 17.00 -0.32
C LYS A 84 -9.53 18.00 -0.07
N LYS A 85 -8.80 18.42 -1.12
CA LYS A 85 -7.68 19.36 -0.99
C LYS A 85 -8.15 20.79 -1.14
N THR A 86 -8.99 21.06 -2.13
CA THR A 86 -9.47 22.43 -2.45
C THR A 86 -10.80 22.79 -1.77
N GLY A 87 -11.60 21.79 -1.40
CA GLY A 87 -12.96 21.99 -0.89
C GLY A 87 -13.99 22.31 -1.99
N GLU A 88 -13.59 22.24 -3.27
CA GLU A 88 -14.44 22.58 -4.40
C GLU A 88 -15.34 21.42 -4.83
N SER A 89 -16.60 21.70 -5.13
CA SER A 89 -17.54 20.69 -5.64
C SER A 89 -17.23 20.34 -7.10
N LYS A 90 -17.38 19.07 -7.44
CA LYS A 90 -17.28 18.58 -8.82
C LYS A 90 -18.53 18.94 -9.68
N LYS A 91 -19.56 19.51 -9.07
CA LYS A 91 -20.80 19.86 -9.80
C LYS A 91 -20.59 20.67 -11.08
N PRO A 92 -19.71 21.71 -11.16
CA PRO A 92 -19.49 22.44 -12.39
C PRO A 92 -19.04 21.58 -13.58
N LEU A 93 -18.22 20.57 -13.31
CA LEU A 93 -17.77 19.62 -14.35
C LEU A 93 -18.91 18.68 -14.78
N ILE A 94 -19.74 18.22 -13.84
CA ILE A 94 -20.94 17.46 -14.12
C ILE A 94 -21.89 18.27 -15.02
N ASP A 95 -22.15 19.55 -14.68
CA ASP A 95 -23.01 20.45 -15.44
C ASP A 95 -22.46 20.71 -16.86
N GLN A 96 -21.13 20.82 -17.00
CA GLN A 96 -20.46 20.93 -18.32
C GLN A 96 -20.72 19.69 -19.18
N ILE A 97 -20.53 18.47 -18.60
CA ILE A 97 -20.77 17.23 -19.33
C ILE A 97 -22.25 17.08 -19.69
N ALA A 98 -23.15 17.42 -18.76
CA ALA A 98 -24.58 17.44 -19.04
C ALA A 98 -24.98 18.35 -20.21
N GLY A 99 -24.29 19.49 -20.34
CA GLY A 99 -24.44 20.39 -21.49
C GLY A 99 -23.98 19.74 -22.81
N LEU A 100 -22.88 19.03 -22.80
CA LEU A 100 -22.34 18.30 -23.96
C LEU A 100 -23.25 17.14 -24.41
N LEU A 101 -23.81 16.40 -23.45
CA LEU A 101 -24.73 15.29 -23.71
C LEU A 101 -25.97 15.73 -24.52
N LYS A 102 -26.44 16.98 -24.35
CA LYS A 102 -27.59 17.51 -25.12
C LYS A 102 -27.28 17.78 -26.56
N THR A 103 -26.02 17.83 -26.95
CA THR A 103 -25.58 18.23 -28.30
C THR A 103 -24.90 17.08 -29.07
N CYS A 104 -24.81 15.90 -28.47
CA CYS A 104 -24.23 14.71 -29.12
C CYS A 104 -25.30 13.69 -29.50
N ASP A 105 -25.01 12.89 -30.54
CA ASP A 105 -25.90 11.81 -31.01
C ASP A 105 -25.68 10.51 -30.23
N SER A 106 -24.48 10.30 -29.69
CA SER A 106 -24.11 9.12 -28.93
C SER A 106 -22.88 9.40 -28.04
N VAL A 107 -22.67 8.53 -27.06
CA VAL A 107 -21.55 8.59 -26.13
C VAL A 107 -20.59 7.42 -26.37
N ILE A 108 -19.28 7.69 -26.19
CA ILE A 108 -18.25 6.66 -26.10
C ILE A 108 -17.65 6.77 -24.69
N ALA A 109 -17.86 5.73 -23.88
CA ALA A 109 -17.25 5.60 -22.56
C ALA A 109 -15.79 5.16 -22.70
N ALA A 110 -14.87 5.97 -22.19
CA ALA A 110 -13.41 5.76 -22.26
C ALA A 110 -12.78 5.84 -20.86
N GLY A 111 -13.34 5.09 -19.90
CA GLY A 111 -12.70 4.84 -18.60
C GLY A 111 -11.51 3.91 -18.73
N ASP A 112 -10.72 3.75 -17.67
CA ASP A 112 -9.67 2.75 -17.61
C ASP A 112 -10.28 1.33 -17.85
N PRO A 113 -9.53 0.36 -18.37
CA PRO A 113 -10.08 -0.97 -18.70
C PRO A 113 -10.21 -1.87 -17.45
N ASP A 114 -10.85 -1.36 -16.41
CA ASP A 114 -11.16 -2.05 -15.16
C ASP A 114 -12.57 -1.72 -14.67
N ASP A 115 -13.00 -2.35 -13.58
CA ASP A 115 -14.32 -2.20 -12.99
C ASP A 115 -14.61 -0.77 -12.54
N GLU A 116 -13.61 -0.06 -11.99
CA GLU A 116 -13.77 1.33 -11.55
C GLU A 116 -13.89 2.28 -12.73
N GLY A 117 -13.08 2.10 -13.79
CA GLY A 117 -13.16 2.90 -15.00
C GLY A 117 -14.50 2.72 -15.73
N GLN A 118 -15.12 1.52 -15.65
CA GLN A 118 -16.48 1.29 -16.13
C GLN A 118 -17.47 2.08 -15.26
N LEU A 119 -17.38 1.95 -13.93
CA LEU A 119 -18.30 2.62 -13.00
C LEU A 119 -18.28 4.15 -13.14
N ILE A 120 -17.10 4.76 -13.24
CA ILE A 120 -16.95 6.23 -13.27
C ILE A 120 -17.80 6.88 -14.37
N VAL A 121 -17.87 6.25 -15.55
CA VAL A 121 -18.68 6.78 -16.66
C VAL A 121 -20.13 6.37 -16.53
N ASP A 122 -20.41 5.12 -16.16
CA ASP A 122 -21.77 4.63 -16.00
C ASP A 122 -22.54 5.40 -14.92
N GLU A 123 -21.94 5.60 -13.75
CA GLU A 123 -22.59 6.33 -12.66
C GLU A 123 -22.92 7.78 -13.01
N LEU A 124 -22.07 8.43 -13.81
CA LEU A 124 -22.33 9.78 -14.29
C LEU A 124 -23.48 9.83 -15.26
N LEU A 125 -23.53 8.89 -16.22
CA LEU A 125 -24.60 8.82 -17.21
C LEU A 125 -25.95 8.48 -16.55
N ASP A 126 -25.96 7.55 -15.58
CA ASP A 126 -27.14 7.20 -14.80
C ASP A 126 -27.62 8.38 -13.94
N TYR A 127 -26.73 9.09 -13.27
CA TYR A 127 -27.04 10.30 -12.49
C TYR A 127 -27.65 11.42 -13.34
N LEU A 128 -27.18 11.54 -14.58
CA LEU A 128 -27.71 12.54 -15.54
C LEU A 128 -28.94 12.05 -16.31
N GLY A 129 -29.38 10.82 -16.09
CA GLY A 129 -30.56 10.23 -16.78
C GLY A 129 -30.34 10.07 -18.28
N TYR A 130 -29.12 9.82 -18.76
CA TYR A 130 -28.83 9.68 -20.16
C TYR A 130 -29.33 8.32 -20.69
N ALA A 131 -30.30 8.33 -21.62
CA ALA A 131 -30.89 7.14 -22.21
C ALA A 131 -30.46 6.92 -23.69
N GLY A 132 -29.47 7.69 -24.19
CA GLY A 132 -28.99 7.56 -25.56
C GLY A 132 -28.04 6.37 -25.74
N LYS A 133 -27.59 6.16 -27.01
CA LYS A 133 -26.63 5.09 -27.33
C LYS A 133 -25.29 5.33 -26.65
N VAL A 134 -24.77 4.31 -25.96
CA VAL A 134 -23.42 4.32 -25.34
C VAL A 134 -22.62 3.14 -25.90
N GLU A 135 -21.41 3.45 -26.35
CA GLU A 135 -20.39 2.48 -26.75
C GLU A 135 -19.19 2.57 -25.80
N ARG A 136 -18.47 1.47 -25.62
CA ARG A 136 -17.28 1.38 -24.76
C ARG A 136 -16.03 1.24 -25.61
N VAL A 137 -14.98 1.99 -25.29
CA VAL A 137 -13.62 1.81 -25.82
C VAL A 137 -12.67 1.37 -24.71
N TYR A 138 -11.81 0.39 -24.99
CA TYR A 138 -10.74 -0.04 -24.10
C TYR A 138 -9.39 0.51 -24.59
N VAL A 139 -8.91 1.56 -23.93
CA VAL A 139 -7.62 2.19 -24.22
C VAL A 139 -6.60 1.62 -23.22
N ASN A 140 -5.80 0.65 -23.69
CA ASN A 140 -4.83 -0.04 -22.84
C ASN A 140 -3.47 0.68 -22.75
N ASP A 141 -3.18 1.59 -23.66
CA ASP A 141 -2.01 2.48 -23.61
C ASP A 141 -2.30 3.81 -24.32
N ASN A 142 -1.45 4.80 -24.11
CA ASN A 142 -1.65 6.17 -24.58
C ASN A 142 -0.92 6.47 -25.92
N ILE A 143 -0.52 5.45 -26.66
CA ILE A 143 0.12 5.62 -27.97
C ILE A 143 -0.94 5.89 -29.02
N GLU A 144 -0.85 7.00 -29.75
CA GLU A 144 -1.89 7.47 -30.68
C GLU A 144 -2.36 6.39 -31.66
N LYS A 145 -1.43 5.67 -32.30
CA LYS A 145 -1.79 4.59 -33.25
C LYS A 145 -2.61 3.47 -32.61
N ASN A 146 -2.38 3.18 -31.30
CA ASN A 146 -3.09 2.15 -30.56
C ASN A 146 -4.45 2.65 -30.07
N ILE A 147 -4.54 3.93 -29.73
CA ILE A 147 -5.83 4.58 -29.45
C ILE A 147 -6.72 4.52 -30.69
N VAL A 148 -6.21 4.91 -31.87
CA VAL A 148 -6.98 4.81 -33.15
C VAL A 148 -7.48 3.38 -33.35
N LYS A 149 -6.61 2.36 -33.23
CA LYS A 149 -7.03 0.95 -33.37
C LYS A 149 -8.07 0.52 -32.32
N ALA A 150 -8.05 1.10 -31.13
CA ALA A 150 -9.04 0.82 -30.09
C ALA A 150 -10.42 1.37 -30.50
N PHE A 151 -10.46 2.54 -31.13
CA PHE A 151 -11.69 3.15 -31.63
C PHE A 151 -12.31 2.39 -32.81
N ASP A 152 -11.56 1.53 -33.50
CA ASP A 152 -12.08 0.59 -34.49
C ASP A 152 -12.81 -0.62 -33.88
N LYS A 153 -12.69 -0.81 -32.55
CA LYS A 153 -13.19 -1.99 -31.82
C LYS A 153 -14.15 -1.62 -30.68
N LEU A 154 -15.04 -0.64 -30.94
CA LEU A 154 -16.05 -0.26 -29.95
C LEU A 154 -17.02 -1.43 -29.70
N VAL A 155 -17.39 -1.59 -28.41
CA VAL A 155 -18.40 -2.58 -28.01
C VAL A 155 -19.61 -1.87 -27.37
N PRO A 156 -20.83 -2.48 -27.40
CA PRO A 156 -21.97 -1.93 -26.68
C PRO A 156 -21.66 -1.81 -25.16
N ASN A 157 -21.90 -0.63 -24.57
CA ASN A 157 -21.61 -0.42 -23.16
C ASN A 157 -22.42 -1.34 -22.24
N ASP A 158 -23.64 -1.71 -22.64
CA ASP A 158 -24.49 -2.62 -21.86
C ASP A 158 -23.83 -3.98 -21.59
N SER A 159 -23.00 -4.46 -22.53
CA SER A 159 -22.24 -5.71 -22.32
C SER A 159 -21.14 -5.60 -21.26
N CYS A 160 -20.82 -4.38 -20.83
CA CYS A 160 -19.75 -4.09 -19.86
C CYS A 160 -20.30 -3.65 -18.51
N ARG A 161 -21.60 -3.35 -18.40
CA ARG A 161 -22.23 -2.81 -17.17
C ARG A 161 -22.05 -3.72 -15.94
N GLY A 162 -21.94 -5.04 -16.12
CA GLY A 162 -21.71 -5.97 -15.04
C GLY A 162 -20.48 -5.64 -14.20
N ALA A 163 -19.38 -5.24 -14.84
CA ALA A 163 -18.16 -4.80 -14.15
C ALA A 163 -18.40 -3.53 -13.32
N GLY A 164 -19.07 -2.52 -13.90
CA GLY A 164 -19.48 -1.30 -13.20
C GLY A 164 -20.39 -1.58 -12.01
N ASN A 165 -21.37 -2.48 -12.16
CA ASN A 165 -22.25 -2.90 -11.07
C ASN A 165 -21.49 -3.56 -9.93
N ALA A 166 -20.49 -4.41 -10.21
CA ALA A 166 -19.66 -5.03 -9.20
C ALA A 166 -18.82 -3.99 -8.43
N ALA A 167 -18.29 -2.96 -9.12
CA ALA A 167 -17.60 -1.85 -8.49
C ALA A 167 -18.53 -1.00 -7.61
N TYR A 168 -19.73 -0.70 -8.07
CA TYR A 168 -20.75 0.01 -7.30
C TYR A 168 -21.19 -0.76 -6.06
N ALA A 169 -21.46 -2.07 -6.20
CA ALA A 169 -21.75 -2.94 -5.08
C ALA A 169 -20.66 -2.91 -4.02
N ARG A 170 -19.38 -2.90 -4.45
CA ARG A 170 -18.23 -2.75 -3.56
C ARG A 170 -18.22 -1.42 -2.84
N GLN A 171 -18.51 -0.29 -3.51
CA GLN A 171 -18.60 1.02 -2.87
C GLN A 171 -19.68 1.04 -1.78
N MET A 172 -20.88 0.54 -2.07
CA MET A 172 -21.97 0.46 -1.10
C MET A 172 -21.60 -0.43 0.08
N ALA A 173 -21.04 -1.60 -0.18
CA ALA A 173 -20.65 -2.54 0.86
C ALA A 173 -19.52 -1.97 1.74
N ASP A 174 -18.48 -1.32 1.18
CA ASP A 174 -17.43 -0.66 1.95
C ASP A 174 -17.98 0.47 2.84
N MET A 175 -18.96 1.25 2.35
CA MET A 175 -19.64 2.29 3.13
C MET A 175 -20.46 1.66 4.26
N CYS A 176 -21.30 0.69 3.94
CA CYS A 176 -22.17 -0.02 4.89
C CYS A 176 -21.33 -0.70 5.99
N PHE A 177 -20.29 -1.46 5.61
CA PHE A 177 -19.38 -2.12 6.53
C PHE A 177 -18.67 -1.12 7.43
N GLY A 178 -18.04 -0.12 6.83
CA GLY A 178 -17.27 0.89 7.55
C GLY A 178 -18.10 1.67 8.55
N VAL A 179 -19.31 2.09 8.18
CA VAL A 179 -20.22 2.87 9.05
C VAL A 179 -20.72 2.03 10.20
N ASN A 180 -21.27 0.84 9.95
CA ASN A 180 -21.88 0.00 10.97
C ASN A 180 -20.85 -0.48 11.98
N GLU A 181 -19.74 -1.06 11.52
CA GLU A 181 -18.68 -1.59 12.39
C GLU A 181 -17.98 -0.49 13.19
N THR A 182 -17.68 0.65 12.55
CA THR A 182 -17.03 1.79 13.21
C THR A 182 -17.93 2.38 14.30
N ARG A 183 -19.23 2.55 14.04
CA ARG A 183 -20.16 3.11 15.03
C ARG A 183 -20.38 2.16 16.20
N LEU A 184 -20.53 0.86 15.92
CA LEU A 184 -20.66 -0.16 16.96
C LEU A 184 -19.45 -0.15 17.90
N ALA A 185 -18.24 -0.24 17.33
CA ALA A 185 -17.00 -0.21 18.09
C ALA A 185 -16.82 1.10 18.88
N THR A 186 -17.02 2.25 18.21
CA THR A 186 -16.88 3.58 18.80
C THR A 186 -17.82 3.80 19.98
N LYS A 187 -19.06 3.35 19.86
CA LYS A 187 -20.09 3.53 20.93
C LYS A 187 -19.86 2.60 22.11
N ARG A 188 -19.44 1.37 21.87
CA ARG A 188 -19.24 0.40 22.96
C ARG A 188 -17.90 0.55 23.68
N LEU A 189 -16.87 1.07 23.01
CA LEU A 189 -15.52 1.24 23.56
C LEU A 189 -15.24 2.68 24.04
N ASP A 190 -16.23 3.58 23.99
CA ASP A 190 -16.12 5.00 24.38
C ASP A 190 -14.91 5.72 23.78
N GLY A 191 -14.71 5.59 22.46
CA GLY A 191 -13.61 6.21 21.73
C GLY A 191 -13.70 5.97 20.23
N LEU A 192 -13.07 6.79 19.41
CA LEU A 192 -13.10 6.59 17.97
C LEU A 192 -12.28 5.36 17.58
N PHE A 193 -12.98 4.32 17.14
CA PHE A 193 -12.42 3.07 16.62
C PHE A 193 -12.96 2.82 15.23
N THR A 194 -12.07 2.86 14.24
CA THR A 194 -12.45 2.65 12.84
C THR A 194 -12.18 1.22 12.40
N VAL A 195 -13.15 0.65 11.71
CA VAL A 195 -13.08 -0.68 11.10
C VAL A 195 -13.21 -0.53 9.60
N GLY A 196 -12.47 -1.31 8.85
CA GLY A 196 -12.52 -1.31 7.39
C GLY A 196 -11.99 -2.61 6.81
N ARG A 197 -12.59 -3.07 5.70
CA ARG A 197 -12.32 -4.36 5.07
C ARG A 197 -10.84 -4.61 4.73
N VAL A 198 -10.09 -3.56 4.36
CA VAL A 198 -8.64 -3.65 4.08
C VAL A 198 -7.82 -3.15 5.27
N GLN A 199 -8.27 -2.09 5.93
CA GLN A 199 -7.60 -1.49 7.08
C GLN A 199 -7.40 -2.49 8.22
N THR A 200 -8.46 -3.24 8.57
CA THR A 200 -8.46 -4.15 9.72
C THR A 200 -7.50 -5.34 9.54
N PRO A 201 -7.51 -6.09 8.43
CA PRO A 201 -6.53 -7.15 8.23
C PRO A 201 -5.09 -6.62 8.05
N THR A 202 -4.89 -5.41 7.51
CA THR A 202 -3.56 -4.76 7.48
C THR A 202 -3.04 -4.51 8.90
N LEU A 203 -3.89 -3.98 9.79
CA LEU A 203 -3.55 -3.85 11.21
C LEU A 203 -3.20 -5.21 11.82
N GLY A 204 -3.98 -6.24 11.47
CA GLY A 204 -3.77 -7.61 11.93
C GLY A 204 -2.41 -8.21 11.55
N LEU A 205 -1.87 -7.88 10.38
CA LEU A 205 -0.52 -8.29 9.99
C LEU A 205 0.52 -7.76 10.98
N VAL A 206 0.44 -6.45 11.32
CA VAL A 206 1.40 -5.82 12.21
C VAL A 206 1.23 -6.32 13.65
N VAL A 207 0.00 -6.42 14.16
CA VAL A 207 -0.27 -6.94 15.51
C VAL A 207 0.27 -8.36 15.67
N LYS A 208 -0.05 -9.27 14.75
CA LYS A 208 0.43 -10.66 14.79
C LYS A 208 1.95 -10.76 14.68
N ARG A 209 2.59 -9.89 13.89
CA ARG A 209 4.05 -9.81 13.78
C ARG A 209 4.66 -9.37 15.11
N ASP A 210 4.11 -8.34 15.74
CA ASP A 210 4.58 -7.85 17.03
C ASP A 210 4.37 -8.88 18.15
N GLU A 211 3.25 -9.61 18.13
CA GLU A 211 2.98 -10.72 19.05
C GLU A 211 3.99 -11.86 18.85
N ALA A 212 4.26 -12.24 17.60
CA ALA A 212 5.24 -13.27 17.27
C ALA A 212 6.66 -12.88 17.73
N ILE A 213 7.01 -11.59 17.70
CA ILE A 213 8.29 -11.09 18.24
C ILE A 213 8.27 -11.12 19.75
N ALA A 214 7.20 -10.64 20.39
CA ALA A 214 7.12 -10.52 21.85
C ALA A 214 7.05 -11.89 22.57
N HIS A 215 6.41 -12.87 21.94
CA HIS A 215 6.24 -14.22 22.48
C HIS A 215 7.25 -15.23 21.92
N HIS A 216 8.27 -14.76 21.19
CA HIS A 216 9.29 -15.64 20.67
C HIS A 216 10.07 -16.29 21.83
N VAL A 217 10.07 -17.61 21.85
CA VAL A 217 10.91 -18.39 22.75
C VAL A 217 12.10 -18.88 21.96
N THR A 218 13.29 -18.42 22.31
CA THR A 218 14.53 -18.90 21.71
C THR A 218 14.67 -20.39 21.98
N ARG A 219 14.81 -21.19 20.93
CA ARG A 219 15.04 -22.62 20.98
C ARG A 219 16.38 -22.93 20.36
N LYS A 220 17.18 -23.78 21.00
CA LYS A 220 18.40 -24.31 20.40
C LYS A 220 18.05 -25.31 19.33
N PHE A 221 18.73 -25.21 18.20
CA PHE A 221 18.67 -26.19 17.13
C PHE A 221 20.07 -26.66 16.78
N TYR A 222 20.14 -27.80 16.13
CA TYR A 222 21.39 -28.46 15.85
C TYR A 222 21.55 -28.75 14.37
N GLU A 223 22.78 -28.58 13.86
CA GLU A 223 23.17 -28.89 12.50
C GLU A 223 24.40 -29.81 12.53
N LEU A 224 24.45 -30.79 11.65
CA LEU A 224 25.58 -31.71 11.52
C LEU A 224 26.34 -31.39 10.24
N PHE A 225 27.66 -31.35 10.38
CA PHE A 225 28.62 -31.23 9.29
C PHE A 225 29.53 -32.43 9.30
N ALA A 226 29.80 -33.02 8.11
CA ALA A 226 30.71 -34.10 7.91
C ALA A 226 31.90 -33.66 7.07
N SER A 227 33.08 -33.64 7.63
CA SER A 227 34.32 -33.21 6.97
C SER A 227 35.22 -34.40 6.73
N GLY A 228 35.98 -34.40 5.65
CA GLY A 228 36.95 -35.43 5.33
C GLY A 228 37.80 -35.07 4.10
N ASP A 229 38.78 -35.87 3.81
CA ASP A 229 39.64 -35.69 2.66
C ASP A 229 39.05 -36.34 1.38
N SER A 230 39.26 -35.69 0.26
CA SER A 230 38.87 -36.18 -1.05
C SER A 230 39.97 -35.89 -2.09
N ASP A 231 39.81 -36.36 -3.31
CA ASP A 231 40.62 -35.99 -4.46
C ASP A 231 40.53 -34.50 -4.84
N ALA A 232 39.46 -33.82 -4.38
CA ALA A 232 39.27 -32.36 -4.54
C ALA A 232 39.76 -31.54 -3.32
N GLY A 233 40.43 -32.17 -2.35
CA GLY A 233 40.87 -31.61 -1.09
C GLY A 233 39.96 -31.88 0.08
N GLU A 234 40.15 -31.16 1.17
CA GLU A 234 39.29 -31.28 2.36
C GLU A 234 37.89 -30.69 2.04
N LEU A 235 36.84 -31.45 2.25
CA LEU A 235 35.46 -31.09 1.99
C LEU A 235 34.63 -31.16 3.26
N THR A 236 33.65 -30.26 3.38
CA THR A 236 32.67 -30.27 4.48
C THR A 236 31.25 -30.28 3.93
N PHE A 237 30.54 -31.32 4.23
CA PHE A 237 29.12 -31.51 3.84
C PHE A 237 28.21 -31.13 4.98
N LYS A 238 27.16 -30.39 4.67
CA LYS A 238 26.06 -30.11 5.62
C LYS A 238 24.98 -31.20 5.52
N TYR A 239 24.54 -31.71 6.65
CA TYR A 239 23.40 -32.61 6.70
C TYR A 239 22.08 -31.86 6.55
N LEU A 240 21.28 -32.23 5.59
CA LEU A 240 19.93 -31.77 5.34
C LEU A 240 18.94 -32.82 5.78
N PRO A 241 18.25 -32.66 6.92
CA PRO A 241 17.28 -33.66 7.40
C PRO A 241 16.08 -33.75 6.47
N GLY A 242 15.55 -34.99 6.34
CA GLY A 242 14.33 -35.23 5.60
C GLY A 242 13.10 -34.66 6.30
N LYS A 243 12.00 -34.55 5.55
CA LYS A 243 10.74 -33.96 6.06
C LYS A 243 10.17 -34.72 7.27
N GLU A 244 10.38 -36.00 7.33
CA GLU A 244 9.91 -36.86 8.46
C GLU A 244 10.62 -36.51 9.77
N LEU A 245 11.96 -36.30 9.72
CA LEU A 245 12.73 -35.89 10.89
C LEU A 245 12.41 -34.46 11.33
N LEU A 246 12.13 -33.58 10.37
CA LEU A 246 11.74 -32.19 10.67
C LEU A 246 10.33 -32.10 11.25
N ALA A 247 9.44 -33.06 11.01
CA ALA A 247 8.05 -33.10 11.51
C ALA A 247 7.30 -31.74 11.28
N GLY A 248 7.58 -31.07 10.18
CA GLY A 248 7.00 -29.75 9.84
C GLY A 248 7.74 -28.54 10.41
N GLU A 249 8.79 -28.73 11.21
CA GLU A 249 9.68 -27.69 11.71
C GLU A 249 10.74 -27.29 10.65
N LYS A 250 11.40 -26.15 10.85
CA LYS A 250 12.49 -25.70 9.97
C LYS A 250 13.86 -26.25 10.37
N HIS A 251 14.02 -26.62 11.64
CA HIS A 251 15.28 -27.02 12.23
C HIS A 251 15.10 -28.31 13.05
N LEU A 252 16.19 -29.06 13.25
CA LEU A 252 16.22 -30.16 14.21
C LEU A 252 16.51 -29.61 15.61
N PHE A 253 15.63 -29.93 16.54
CA PHE A 253 15.75 -29.49 17.94
C PHE A 253 16.28 -30.59 18.87
N GLU A 254 16.34 -31.80 18.40
CA GLU A 254 16.77 -32.97 19.15
C GLU A 254 18.22 -33.34 18.82
N ARG A 255 19.17 -32.97 19.67
CA ARG A 255 20.58 -33.20 19.48
C ARG A 255 20.95 -34.67 19.35
N HIS A 256 20.31 -35.56 20.15
CA HIS A 256 20.59 -36.99 20.15
C HIS A 256 20.37 -37.68 18.79
N THR A 257 19.45 -37.15 17.98
CA THR A 257 19.22 -37.66 16.60
C THR A 257 20.47 -37.49 15.75
N LEU A 258 21.15 -36.34 15.87
CA LEU A 258 22.39 -36.10 15.16
C LEU A 258 23.61 -36.80 15.78
N GLU A 259 23.61 -37.01 17.09
CA GLU A 259 24.65 -37.81 17.78
C GLU A 259 24.64 -39.24 17.29
N ALA A 260 23.48 -39.87 17.18
CA ALA A 260 23.35 -41.21 16.64
C ALA A 260 23.79 -41.30 15.16
N LEU A 261 23.52 -40.28 14.36
CA LEU A 261 23.99 -40.18 12.98
C LEU A 261 25.53 -39.96 12.93
N LYS A 262 26.06 -39.10 13.78
CA LYS A 262 27.50 -38.85 13.90
C LYS A 262 28.26 -40.17 14.21
N GLU A 263 27.86 -40.91 15.21
CA GLU A 263 28.48 -42.22 15.60
C GLU A 263 28.50 -43.22 14.44
N ARG A 264 27.52 -43.19 13.57
CA ARG A 264 27.46 -44.06 12.39
C ARG A 264 28.34 -43.63 11.25
N LEU A 265 28.60 -42.32 11.14
CA LEU A 265 29.37 -41.72 10.04
C LEU A 265 30.86 -41.56 10.37
N ASP A 266 31.21 -41.27 11.63
CA ASP A 266 32.61 -41.01 12.04
C ASP A 266 33.55 -42.17 11.68
N GLY A 267 34.70 -41.83 11.10
CA GLY A 267 35.74 -42.74 10.70
C GLY A 267 35.46 -43.58 9.45
N ARG A 268 34.29 -43.36 8.81
CA ARG A 268 33.93 -44.07 7.57
C ARG A 268 34.33 -43.28 6.33
N ASP A 269 34.40 -44.00 5.22
CA ASP A 269 34.46 -43.40 3.89
C ASP A 269 33.06 -43.33 3.30
N LEU A 270 32.73 -42.21 2.64
CA LEU A 270 31.48 -42.04 1.91
C LEU A 270 31.75 -41.80 0.42
N HIS A 271 31.04 -42.57 -0.40
CA HIS A 271 31.00 -42.29 -1.85
C HIS A 271 29.89 -41.30 -2.14
N PHE A 272 30.20 -40.27 -2.89
CA PHE A 272 29.24 -39.24 -3.26
C PHE A 272 29.32 -38.90 -4.76
N GLU A 273 28.22 -38.41 -5.29
CA GLU A 273 28.11 -37.98 -6.68
C GLU A 273 28.09 -36.45 -6.73
N THR A 274 28.85 -35.92 -7.68
CA THR A 274 28.85 -34.50 -7.97
C THR A 274 28.28 -34.23 -9.34
N THR A 275 27.34 -33.28 -9.41
CA THR A 275 26.82 -32.75 -10.67
C THR A 275 27.27 -31.32 -10.82
N VAL A 276 27.71 -30.96 -12.03
CA VAL A 276 28.05 -29.58 -12.39
C VAL A 276 27.02 -29.06 -13.38
N SER A 277 26.42 -27.94 -13.09
CA SER A 277 25.38 -27.31 -13.93
C SER A 277 25.57 -25.81 -14.04
N LYS A 278 25.04 -25.23 -15.13
CA LYS A 278 24.95 -23.77 -15.27
C LYS A 278 23.59 -23.29 -14.82
N LYS A 279 23.56 -22.37 -13.88
CA LYS A 279 22.32 -21.67 -13.47
C LYS A 279 22.38 -20.24 -13.94
N GLN A 280 21.26 -19.76 -14.50
CA GLN A 280 21.13 -18.39 -14.96
C GLN A 280 20.24 -17.61 -14.00
N GLU A 281 20.69 -16.40 -13.64
CA GLU A 281 19.88 -15.38 -12.99
C GLU A 281 19.45 -14.38 -14.04
N ASN A 282 18.16 -14.41 -14.39
CA ASN A 282 17.62 -13.42 -15.32
C ASN A 282 17.50 -12.04 -14.66
N PRO A 283 17.63 -10.97 -15.45
CA PRO A 283 17.31 -9.63 -14.97
C PRO A 283 15.92 -9.58 -14.33
N PRO A 284 15.77 -8.86 -13.19
CA PRO A 284 14.48 -8.70 -12.57
C PRO A 284 13.54 -7.89 -13.47
N LEU A 285 12.24 -8.20 -13.46
CA LEU A 285 11.25 -7.50 -14.28
C LEU A 285 11.18 -6.01 -13.92
N PRO A 286 10.71 -5.13 -14.82
CA PRO A 286 10.41 -3.74 -14.53
C PRO A 286 9.58 -3.57 -13.26
N TYR A 287 9.52 -2.37 -12.73
CA TYR A 287 8.72 -2.10 -11.54
C TYR A 287 7.23 -2.08 -11.87
N ASN A 288 6.43 -2.65 -10.97
CA ASN A 288 5.10 -2.14 -10.65
C ASN A 288 5.19 -1.28 -9.39
N LEU A 289 4.12 -0.62 -9.00
CA LEU A 289 4.14 0.25 -7.83
C LEU A 289 4.48 -0.52 -6.54
N THR A 290 3.93 -1.71 -6.32
CA THR A 290 4.20 -2.53 -5.11
C THR A 290 5.69 -2.84 -4.94
N VAL A 291 6.33 -3.32 -6.01
CA VAL A 291 7.77 -3.64 -5.99
C VAL A 291 8.63 -2.39 -5.84
N LEU A 292 8.24 -1.28 -6.49
CA LEU A 292 8.95 -0.01 -6.38
C LEU A 292 8.90 0.53 -4.95
N LEU A 293 7.73 0.55 -4.31
CA LEU A 293 7.58 1.00 -2.91
C LEU A 293 8.45 0.18 -1.96
N SER A 294 8.49 -1.14 -2.16
CA SER A 294 9.31 -2.04 -1.34
C SER A 294 10.81 -1.80 -1.54
N ASP A 295 11.26 -1.68 -2.80
CA ASP A 295 12.67 -1.47 -3.12
C ASP A 295 13.18 -0.10 -2.64
N MET A 296 12.38 0.96 -2.81
CA MET A 296 12.73 2.30 -2.32
C MET A 296 12.79 2.37 -0.79
N SER A 297 11.90 1.64 -0.11
CA SER A 297 11.94 1.49 1.34
C SER A 297 13.19 0.75 1.82
N GLU A 298 13.62 -0.30 1.10
CA GLU A 298 14.81 -1.10 1.44
C GLU A 298 16.10 -0.33 1.14
N ARG A 299 16.22 0.27 -0.06
CA ARG A 299 17.45 0.93 -0.53
C ARG A 299 17.69 2.29 0.12
N PHE A 300 16.64 3.06 0.35
CA PHE A 300 16.75 4.47 0.76
C PHE A 300 16.00 4.81 2.04
N GLY A 301 15.22 3.87 2.60
CA GLY A 301 14.43 4.11 3.81
C GLY A 301 13.20 5.01 3.57
N PHE A 302 12.78 5.18 2.32
CA PHE A 302 11.61 5.99 2.00
C PHE A 302 10.33 5.34 2.48
N THR A 303 9.40 6.16 2.96
CA THR A 303 8.04 5.73 3.19
C THR A 303 7.30 5.48 1.87
N ALA A 304 6.25 4.69 1.93
CA ALA A 304 5.41 4.44 0.77
C ALA A 304 4.76 5.73 0.23
N ALA A 305 4.37 6.64 1.12
CA ALA A 305 3.77 7.92 0.75
C ALA A 305 4.79 8.84 0.04
N GLU A 306 6.02 8.93 0.55
CA GLU A 306 7.12 9.69 -0.09
C GLU A 306 7.41 9.14 -1.49
N THR A 307 7.62 7.83 -1.62
CA THR A 307 7.88 7.20 -2.92
C THR A 307 6.73 7.43 -3.90
N GLN A 308 5.48 7.33 -3.43
CA GLN A 308 4.32 7.56 -4.28
C GLN A 308 4.22 9.03 -4.73
N GLN A 309 4.53 9.99 -3.85
CA GLN A 309 4.57 11.40 -4.23
C GLN A 309 5.71 11.68 -5.22
N ILE A 310 6.90 11.16 -4.97
CA ILE A 310 8.04 11.29 -5.89
C ILE A 310 7.70 10.74 -7.28
N THR A 311 7.11 9.55 -7.35
CA THR A 311 6.72 8.98 -8.66
C THR A 311 5.63 9.78 -9.34
N GLN A 312 4.72 10.40 -8.58
CA GLN A 312 3.72 11.29 -9.12
C GLN A 312 4.38 12.56 -9.73
N ASP A 313 5.37 13.13 -9.04
CA ASP A 313 6.12 14.29 -9.52
C ASP A 313 6.98 13.96 -10.75
N LEU A 314 7.65 12.80 -10.76
CA LEU A 314 8.40 12.31 -11.92
C LEU A 314 7.51 12.17 -13.15
N ARG A 315 6.27 11.76 -12.97
CA ARG A 315 5.29 11.62 -14.04
C ARG A 315 4.68 12.97 -14.46
N ASP A 316 4.16 13.75 -13.52
CA ASP A 316 3.33 14.92 -13.83
C ASP A 316 4.15 16.17 -14.09
N LYS A 317 5.21 16.41 -13.32
CA LYS A 317 6.09 17.57 -13.43
C LYS A 317 7.15 17.37 -14.51
N TYR A 318 7.82 16.20 -14.50
CA TYR A 318 8.96 15.95 -15.37
C TYR A 318 8.61 15.14 -16.62
N LYS A 319 7.45 14.50 -16.69
CA LYS A 319 7.06 13.55 -17.76
C LYS A 319 8.08 12.44 -17.99
N ALA A 320 8.87 12.13 -16.97
CA ALA A 320 10.05 11.30 -17.04
C ALA A 320 9.75 9.81 -16.98
N ILE A 321 8.55 9.42 -16.47
CA ILE A 321 8.15 8.02 -16.32
C ILE A 321 6.72 7.79 -16.80
N THR A 322 6.41 6.53 -17.12
CA THR A 322 5.06 6.07 -17.49
C THR A 322 4.13 6.09 -16.28
N TYR A 323 2.91 5.56 -16.42
CA TYR A 323 1.91 5.55 -15.34
C TYR A 323 2.45 4.91 -14.07
N ASN A 324 2.52 5.71 -13.01
CA ASN A 324 3.20 5.35 -11.77
C ASN A 324 2.41 4.44 -10.82
N ARG A 325 1.13 4.16 -11.08
CA ARG A 325 0.29 3.29 -10.23
C ARG A 325 0.01 1.93 -10.86
N SER A 326 0.85 1.54 -11.82
CA SER A 326 0.73 0.25 -12.48
C SER A 326 0.86 -0.93 -11.52
N ASP A 327 0.03 -1.94 -11.69
CA ASP A 327 0.09 -3.24 -11.03
C ASP A 327 0.87 -4.29 -11.86
N SER A 328 1.19 -3.99 -13.13
CA SER A 328 1.92 -4.87 -14.03
C SER A 328 3.44 -4.65 -13.97
N GLN A 329 4.18 -5.74 -14.14
CA GLN A 329 5.64 -5.73 -14.34
C GLN A 329 6.04 -6.07 -15.79
N TYR A 330 5.05 -6.32 -16.64
CA TYR A 330 5.28 -6.69 -18.04
C TYR A 330 5.16 -5.48 -18.96
N LEU A 331 5.80 -5.60 -20.13
CA LEU A 331 5.85 -4.60 -21.18
C LEU A 331 5.36 -5.24 -22.48
N LYS A 332 4.83 -4.42 -23.40
CA LYS A 332 4.49 -4.84 -24.76
C LYS A 332 5.75 -4.85 -25.64
N GLU A 333 5.70 -5.60 -26.74
CA GLU A 333 6.77 -5.59 -27.76
C GLU A 333 7.05 -4.19 -28.31
N GLU A 334 6.04 -3.37 -28.43
CA GLU A 334 6.21 -1.98 -28.84
C GLU A 334 7.17 -1.18 -27.94
N HIS A 335 7.15 -1.42 -26.64
CA HIS A 335 8.10 -0.76 -25.70
C HIS A 335 9.54 -1.23 -25.96
N ARG A 336 9.75 -2.46 -26.45
CA ARG A 336 11.09 -2.94 -26.86
C ARG A 336 11.57 -2.21 -28.08
N GLU A 337 10.70 -1.98 -29.06
CA GLU A 337 11.04 -1.21 -30.28
C GLU A 337 11.41 0.24 -29.97
N GLN A 338 10.75 0.86 -28.97
CA GLN A 338 10.99 2.23 -28.54
C GLN A 338 12.20 2.35 -27.58
N ALA A 339 12.67 1.26 -26.99
CA ALA A 339 13.71 1.27 -25.96
C ALA A 339 15.00 1.99 -26.35
N PRO A 340 15.52 1.88 -27.60
CA PRO A 340 16.73 2.61 -27.97
C PRO A 340 16.63 4.12 -27.78
N ALA A 341 15.51 4.73 -28.16
CA ALA A 341 15.27 6.17 -28.02
C ALA A 341 15.07 6.54 -26.54
N VAL A 342 14.20 5.81 -25.84
CA VAL A 342 13.88 6.02 -24.42
C VAL A 342 15.14 5.90 -23.55
N LEU A 343 15.95 4.86 -23.74
CA LEU A 343 17.16 4.65 -22.94
C LEU A 343 18.31 5.59 -23.32
N ALA A 344 18.40 6.01 -24.58
CA ALA A 344 19.34 7.07 -24.96
C ALA A 344 19.03 8.38 -24.23
N GLN A 345 17.74 8.76 -24.15
CA GLN A 345 17.30 9.94 -23.40
C GLN A 345 17.52 9.76 -21.89
N ALA A 346 17.20 8.59 -21.33
CA ALA A 346 17.42 8.30 -19.91
C ALA A 346 18.92 8.39 -19.54
N MET A 347 19.80 7.82 -20.37
CA MET A 347 21.25 7.94 -20.17
C MET A 347 21.74 9.40 -20.25
N LYS A 348 21.19 10.18 -21.16
CA LYS A 348 21.46 11.64 -21.24
C LYS A 348 21.03 12.35 -19.97
N ASN A 349 19.80 12.09 -19.49
CA ASN A 349 19.26 12.69 -18.28
C ASN A 349 20.09 12.37 -17.03
N LEU A 350 20.59 11.14 -16.93
CA LEU A 350 21.43 10.65 -15.83
C LEU A 350 22.91 11.02 -15.97
N GLY A 351 23.36 11.45 -17.15
CA GLY A 351 24.78 11.70 -17.43
C GLY A 351 25.64 10.43 -17.46
N VAL A 352 25.08 9.29 -17.85
CA VAL A 352 25.74 7.97 -17.85
C VAL A 352 25.73 7.32 -19.23
N ARG A 353 26.49 6.24 -19.38
CA ARG A 353 26.46 5.37 -20.56
C ARG A 353 26.45 3.92 -20.13
N TRP A 354 25.51 3.14 -20.71
CA TRP A 354 25.37 1.72 -20.44
C TRP A 354 25.60 0.89 -21.70
N PRO A 355 26.25 -0.28 -21.62
CA PRO A 355 26.54 -1.15 -22.75
C PRO A 355 25.35 -2.06 -23.09
N LEU A 356 24.23 -1.48 -23.57
CA LEU A 356 22.99 -2.18 -23.81
C LEU A 356 22.98 -2.91 -25.16
N ASP A 357 22.41 -4.13 -25.18
CA ASP A 357 22.18 -4.90 -26.40
C ASP A 357 20.68 -5.05 -26.68
N TYR A 358 20.17 -4.21 -27.56
CA TYR A 358 18.74 -4.18 -27.94
C TYR A 358 18.28 -5.40 -28.77
N ARG A 359 19.18 -6.32 -29.14
CA ARG A 359 18.85 -7.60 -29.78
C ARG A 359 18.31 -8.61 -28.76
N LEU A 360 18.66 -8.42 -27.48
CA LEU A 360 18.18 -9.29 -26.41
C LEU A 360 16.67 -9.14 -26.23
N HIS A 361 16.02 -10.25 -25.91
CA HIS A 361 14.59 -10.33 -25.64
C HIS A 361 14.37 -10.84 -24.23
N SER A 362 14.13 -9.91 -23.31
CA SER A 362 13.83 -10.23 -21.91
C SER A 362 12.42 -10.81 -21.77
N LYS A 363 12.21 -11.62 -20.72
CA LYS A 363 10.87 -12.11 -20.31
C LYS A 363 9.91 -11.00 -19.91
N ALA A 364 10.38 -9.76 -19.75
CA ALA A 364 9.56 -8.61 -19.47
C ALA A 364 8.63 -8.25 -20.63
N PHE A 365 9.06 -8.47 -21.87
CA PHE A 365 8.28 -8.20 -23.08
C PHE A 365 7.33 -9.35 -23.34
N ASN A 366 6.05 -9.17 -23.01
CA ASN A 366 5.02 -10.20 -23.14
C ASN A 366 3.64 -9.54 -23.16
N ASP A 367 3.09 -9.34 -24.38
CA ASP A 367 1.79 -8.71 -24.61
C ASP A 367 0.65 -9.40 -23.88
N GLY A 368 0.70 -10.74 -23.77
CA GLY A 368 -0.34 -11.53 -23.10
C GLY A 368 -0.41 -11.34 -21.58
N ASN A 369 0.64 -10.83 -20.97
CA ASN A 369 0.70 -10.56 -19.53
C ASN A 369 0.52 -9.06 -19.20
N VAL A 370 0.33 -8.20 -20.20
CA VAL A 370 -0.03 -6.80 -19.97
C VAL A 370 -1.54 -6.70 -19.87
N THR A 371 -2.02 -6.27 -18.71
CA THR A 371 -3.45 -6.06 -18.44
C THR A 371 -3.87 -4.63 -18.84
N ALA A 372 -4.46 -3.88 -17.92
CA ALA A 372 -4.82 -2.49 -18.13
C ALA A 372 -3.60 -1.57 -18.27
N HIS A 373 -2.52 -1.90 -17.57
CA HIS A 373 -1.29 -1.10 -17.53
C HIS A 373 -0.06 -1.99 -17.75
N HIS A 374 1.02 -1.38 -18.22
CA HIS A 374 2.34 -2.01 -18.34
C HIS A 374 3.27 -1.57 -17.20
N GLY A 375 4.45 -2.18 -17.09
CA GLY A 375 5.47 -1.84 -16.08
C GLY A 375 5.87 -0.37 -16.11
N ILE A 376 6.29 0.15 -14.95
CA ILE A 376 6.80 1.53 -14.81
C ILE A 376 8.19 1.61 -15.42
N ILE A 377 8.33 2.41 -16.47
CA ILE A 377 9.58 2.62 -17.23
C ILE A 377 9.80 4.12 -17.48
N PRO A 378 11.04 4.54 -17.81
CA PRO A 378 11.27 5.93 -18.22
C PRO A 378 10.57 6.24 -19.55
N GLN A 379 10.37 7.53 -19.81
CA GLN A 379 9.88 8.06 -21.08
C GLN A 379 10.96 8.84 -21.82
N GLU A 380 10.74 9.09 -23.10
CA GLU A 380 11.58 9.95 -23.93
C GLU A 380 11.30 11.43 -23.62
N ALA A 381 11.68 11.86 -22.40
CA ALA A 381 11.50 13.22 -21.93
C ALA A 381 12.84 13.84 -21.52
N ASP A 382 13.06 15.11 -21.87
CA ASP A 382 14.26 15.85 -21.45
C ASP A 382 14.09 16.31 -20.00
N ALA A 383 14.52 15.47 -19.07
CA ALA A 383 14.36 15.62 -17.64
C ALA A 383 15.68 15.31 -16.91
N PRO A 384 16.70 16.18 -17.03
CA PRO A 384 18.00 15.93 -16.42
C PRO A 384 17.89 15.88 -14.89
N VAL A 385 18.60 14.94 -14.27
CA VAL A 385 18.58 14.78 -12.81
C VAL A 385 19.09 16.01 -12.05
N SER A 386 19.83 16.88 -12.69
CA SER A 386 20.24 18.17 -12.12
C SER A 386 19.08 19.15 -11.90
N ALA A 387 17.93 18.91 -12.51
CA ALA A 387 16.69 19.68 -12.30
C ALA A 387 15.73 19.04 -11.31
N MET A 388 16.07 17.87 -10.79
CA MET A 388 15.26 17.10 -9.83
C MET A 388 15.78 17.32 -8.41
N GLU A 389 14.88 17.14 -7.43
CA GLU A 389 15.31 17.01 -6.04
C GLU A 389 16.14 15.71 -5.85
N PRO A 390 17.04 15.65 -4.87
CA PRO A 390 17.94 14.51 -4.70
C PRO A 390 17.23 13.15 -4.59
N ASP A 391 16.07 13.12 -3.95
CA ASP A 391 15.29 11.89 -3.77
C ASP A 391 14.49 11.53 -5.03
N GLU A 392 14.01 12.52 -5.79
CA GLU A 392 13.42 12.32 -7.12
C GLU A 392 14.46 11.69 -8.08
N ALA A 393 15.70 12.20 -8.08
CA ALA A 393 16.79 11.68 -8.90
C ALA A 393 17.13 10.21 -8.58
N LYS A 394 17.11 9.81 -7.29
CA LYS A 394 17.35 8.42 -6.86
C LYS A 394 16.28 7.47 -7.40
N VAL A 395 15.01 7.85 -7.27
CA VAL A 395 13.87 7.03 -7.73
C VAL A 395 13.87 6.94 -9.25
N TYR A 396 14.12 8.05 -9.95
CA TYR A 396 14.25 8.06 -11.41
C TYR A 396 15.38 7.15 -11.89
N ALA A 397 16.57 7.24 -11.29
CA ALA A 397 17.70 6.38 -11.61
C ALA A 397 17.35 4.89 -11.42
N ALA A 398 16.72 4.53 -10.30
CA ALA A 398 16.30 3.16 -10.02
C ALA A 398 15.33 2.62 -11.09
N ILE A 399 14.36 3.44 -11.54
CA ILE A 399 13.42 3.06 -12.60
C ILE A 399 14.14 2.87 -13.94
N CYS A 400 15.07 3.77 -14.29
CA CYS A 400 15.87 3.67 -15.50
C CYS A 400 16.77 2.42 -15.49
N GLU A 401 17.48 2.16 -14.40
CA GLU A 401 18.33 0.97 -14.21
C GLU A 401 17.49 -0.31 -14.36
N ARG A 402 16.32 -0.35 -13.74
CA ARG A 402 15.42 -1.51 -13.77
C ARG A 402 14.86 -1.81 -15.16
N TYR A 403 14.71 -0.79 -16.00
CA TYR A 403 14.37 -0.96 -17.41
C TYR A 403 15.60 -1.34 -18.25
N ALA A 404 16.74 -0.69 -18.04
CA ALA A 404 17.98 -0.94 -18.78
C ALA A 404 18.49 -2.38 -18.64
N VAL A 405 18.31 -3.02 -17.47
CA VAL A 405 18.72 -4.42 -17.27
C VAL A 405 18.01 -5.39 -18.21
N GLN A 406 16.86 -5.02 -18.79
CA GLN A 406 16.15 -5.86 -19.75
C GLN A 406 16.94 -6.06 -21.07
N PHE A 407 17.96 -5.24 -21.30
CA PHE A 407 18.84 -5.23 -22.48
C PHE A 407 20.28 -5.64 -22.13
N LEU A 408 20.42 -6.43 -21.05
CA LEU A 408 21.69 -7.01 -20.63
C LEU A 408 21.54 -8.53 -20.47
N PRO A 409 22.61 -9.31 -20.68
CA PRO A 409 22.56 -10.76 -20.52
C PRO A 409 22.29 -11.14 -19.06
N PRO A 410 21.74 -12.34 -18.82
CA PRO A 410 21.61 -12.88 -17.46
C PRO A 410 22.98 -13.10 -16.83
N ALA A 411 23.05 -13.05 -15.50
CA ALA A 411 24.21 -13.55 -14.79
C ALA A 411 24.22 -15.08 -14.84
N VAL A 412 25.39 -15.68 -15.05
CA VAL A 412 25.54 -17.13 -15.15
C VAL A 412 26.48 -17.61 -14.05
N TYR A 413 26.04 -18.64 -13.37
CA TYR A 413 26.79 -19.28 -12.30
C TYR A 413 27.06 -20.74 -12.68
N ASP A 414 28.28 -21.18 -12.51
CA ASP A 414 28.59 -22.59 -12.44
C ASP A 414 28.29 -23.09 -11.02
N VAL A 415 27.56 -24.18 -10.92
CA VAL A 415 27.15 -24.76 -9.65
C VAL A 415 27.60 -26.20 -9.59
N SER A 416 28.48 -26.50 -8.64
CA SER A 416 28.88 -27.86 -8.28
C SER A 416 28.03 -28.30 -7.09
N GLU A 417 27.27 -29.37 -7.26
CA GLU A 417 26.40 -29.92 -6.22
C GLU A 417 26.79 -31.37 -5.96
N SER A 418 27.34 -31.62 -4.78
CA SER A 418 27.74 -32.93 -4.28
C SER A 418 26.73 -33.40 -3.27
N THR A 419 26.23 -34.61 -3.45
CA THR A 419 25.19 -35.17 -2.57
C THR A 419 25.45 -36.63 -2.26
N VAL A 420 25.10 -37.04 -1.04
CA VAL A 420 25.01 -38.47 -0.64
C VAL A 420 23.84 -38.67 0.29
N SER A 421 23.03 -39.67 0.00
CA SER A 421 21.93 -40.04 0.87
C SER A 421 22.46 -40.80 2.10
N VAL A 422 22.03 -40.34 3.27
CA VAL A 422 22.31 -40.96 4.57
C VAL A 422 21.00 -41.13 5.33
N ASP A 423 21.03 -41.90 6.44
CA ASP A 423 19.82 -42.16 7.21
C ASP A 423 19.05 -40.88 7.56
N GLY A 424 17.80 -40.82 7.15
CA GLY A 424 16.87 -39.76 7.44
C GLY A 424 17.11 -38.45 6.70
N GLY A 425 18.08 -38.38 5.75
CA GLY A 425 18.35 -37.13 5.04
C GLY A 425 19.45 -37.26 3.99
N THR A 426 20.09 -36.13 3.70
CA THR A 426 21.13 -36.00 2.66
C THR A 426 22.28 -35.14 3.18
N LEU A 427 23.51 -35.63 3.04
CA LEU A 427 24.68 -34.76 3.14
C LEU A 427 24.87 -34.04 1.81
N LYS A 428 25.04 -32.75 1.87
CA LYS A 428 25.11 -31.86 0.70
C LYS A 428 26.24 -30.84 0.84
N LEU A 429 27.01 -30.68 -0.23
CA LEU A 429 27.95 -29.59 -0.44
C LEU A 429 27.59 -28.90 -1.74
N THR A 430 27.51 -27.57 -1.73
CA THR A 430 27.20 -26.78 -2.94
C THR A 430 28.23 -25.68 -3.07
N ALA A 431 29.02 -25.72 -4.12
CA ALA A 431 29.87 -24.60 -4.51
C ALA A 431 29.24 -23.87 -5.68
N LYS A 432 29.19 -22.53 -5.58
CA LYS A 432 28.66 -21.67 -6.62
C LYS A 432 29.72 -20.64 -7.00
N ARG A 433 30.00 -20.48 -8.30
CA ARG A 433 30.99 -19.54 -8.84
C ARG A 433 30.33 -18.71 -9.94
N LEU A 434 30.52 -17.41 -9.90
CA LEU A 434 30.07 -16.51 -10.97
C LEU A 434 30.96 -16.75 -12.21
N SER A 435 30.39 -17.28 -13.29
CA SER A 435 31.09 -17.51 -14.55
C SER A 435 30.89 -16.39 -15.57
N ASP A 436 29.73 -15.72 -15.52
CA ASP A 436 29.46 -14.51 -16.28
C ASP A 436 28.61 -13.56 -15.42
N ALA A 437 29.11 -12.36 -15.21
CA ALA A 437 28.42 -11.39 -14.36
C ALA A 437 27.15 -10.81 -15.00
N GLY A 438 27.03 -10.87 -16.34
CA GLY A 438 25.87 -10.37 -17.05
C GLY A 438 25.47 -8.98 -16.61
N PHE A 439 24.16 -8.78 -16.37
CA PHE A 439 23.61 -7.49 -15.94
C PHE A 439 24.17 -6.99 -14.59
N THR A 440 24.65 -7.89 -13.71
CA THR A 440 25.17 -7.50 -12.39
C THR A 440 26.50 -6.77 -12.46
N ALA A 441 27.26 -6.93 -13.57
CA ALA A 441 28.48 -6.15 -13.82
C ALA A 441 28.19 -4.66 -14.02
N VAL A 442 27.03 -4.34 -14.62
CA VAL A 442 26.63 -2.95 -14.91
C VAL A 442 25.81 -2.39 -13.75
N PHE A 443 24.92 -3.20 -13.18
CA PHE A 443 23.98 -2.81 -12.14
C PHE A 443 24.02 -3.74 -10.92
N PRO A 444 25.05 -3.65 -10.09
CA PRO A 444 25.25 -4.56 -8.95
C PRO A 444 24.15 -4.44 -7.88
N ASN A 445 23.39 -3.32 -7.88
CA ASN A 445 22.31 -3.06 -6.93
C ASN A 445 20.93 -3.44 -7.46
N VAL A 446 20.82 -3.88 -8.71
CA VAL A 446 19.57 -4.30 -9.35
C VAL A 446 19.55 -5.82 -9.40
N SER A 447 19.33 -6.48 -8.28
CA SER A 447 19.17 -7.95 -8.21
C SER A 447 17.87 -8.30 -7.52
N ASN A 448 17.41 -9.55 -7.70
CA ASN A 448 16.40 -10.10 -6.82
C ASN A 448 17.06 -10.32 -5.46
N SER A 449 16.62 -9.64 -4.42
CA SER A 449 17.21 -9.65 -3.06
C SER A 449 17.48 -11.04 -2.46
N ARG A 450 16.80 -12.07 -2.94
CA ARG A 450 17.00 -13.47 -2.50
C ARG A 450 18.24 -14.16 -3.09
N VAL A 451 18.85 -13.63 -4.14
CA VAL A 451 19.99 -14.26 -4.84
C VAL A 451 21.34 -13.75 -4.36
N ARG A 452 21.38 -12.58 -3.71
CA ARG A 452 22.62 -11.97 -3.21
C ARG A 452 23.28 -12.77 -2.08
N GLU A 453 22.49 -13.43 -1.23
CA GLU A 453 23.01 -14.18 -0.06
C GLU A 453 23.75 -15.45 -0.46
N ASP A 454 23.52 -15.97 -1.70
CA ASP A 454 24.09 -17.25 -2.18
C ASP A 454 25.03 -17.07 -3.39
N SER A 455 25.57 -15.88 -3.67
CA SER A 455 26.26 -15.62 -4.96
C SER A 455 27.66 -16.22 -5.10
N ASP A 456 28.38 -16.43 -3.99
CA ASP A 456 29.63 -17.18 -3.92
C ASP A 456 29.74 -17.76 -2.51
N THR A 457 29.65 -19.09 -2.42
CA THR A 457 29.62 -19.75 -1.11
C THR A 457 31.03 -19.86 -0.49
N GLY A 458 32.08 -19.61 -1.28
CA GLY A 458 33.46 -19.85 -0.85
C GLY A 458 33.80 -21.34 -0.64
N ASP A 459 32.83 -22.24 -0.88
CA ASP A 459 33.01 -23.67 -0.71
C ASP A 459 33.94 -24.26 -1.76
N PRO A 460 34.68 -25.35 -1.44
CA PRO A 460 35.56 -26.04 -2.37
C PRO A 460 34.78 -26.53 -3.60
N TRP A 461 35.38 -26.30 -4.78
CA TRP A 461 34.80 -26.78 -6.03
C TRP A 461 35.13 -28.26 -6.24
N VAL A 462 34.12 -29.07 -6.46
CA VAL A 462 34.24 -30.50 -6.78
C VAL A 462 33.87 -30.69 -8.25
N PRO A 463 34.71 -31.34 -9.09
CA PRO A 463 34.39 -31.67 -10.47
C PRO A 463 33.20 -32.66 -10.55
N ALA A 464 32.55 -32.73 -11.70
CA ALA A 464 31.47 -33.70 -11.91
C ALA A 464 32.03 -35.13 -11.92
N GLY A 465 31.37 -36.05 -11.27
CA GLY A 465 31.73 -37.47 -11.17
C GLY A 465 31.49 -38.07 -9.79
N SER A 466 31.97 -39.31 -9.64
CA SER A 466 31.94 -40.03 -8.39
C SER A 466 33.24 -39.81 -7.63
N HIS A 467 33.10 -39.47 -6.37
CA HIS A 467 34.21 -39.16 -5.47
C HIS A 467 34.07 -39.95 -4.14
N THR A 468 35.12 -39.95 -3.37
CA THR A 468 35.13 -40.51 -2.02
C THR A 468 35.56 -39.45 -1.04
N LEU A 469 34.79 -39.29 0.03
CA LEU A 469 35.15 -38.54 1.22
C LEU A 469 35.69 -39.51 2.25
N ALA A 470 37.02 -39.47 2.48
CA ALA A 470 37.73 -40.42 3.31
C ALA A 470 37.81 -39.95 4.77
N GLY A 471 37.76 -40.91 5.69
CA GLY A 471 38.03 -40.68 7.12
C GLY A 471 37.14 -39.60 7.76
N ILE A 472 35.83 -39.66 7.54
CA ILE A 472 34.89 -38.63 7.95
C ILE A 472 35.01 -38.34 9.45
N SER A 473 35.04 -37.04 9.74
CA SER A 473 34.87 -36.45 11.08
C SER A 473 33.62 -35.59 11.12
N CYS A 474 32.63 -36.01 11.91
CA CYS A 474 31.40 -35.24 12.07
C CYS A 474 31.47 -34.27 13.21
N SER A 475 30.97 -33.04 12.99
CA SER A 475 30.78 -32.03 14.00
C SER A 475 29.29 -31.65 14.10
N ILE A 476 28.83 -31.38 15.32
CA ILE A 476 27.48 -30.86 15.55
C ILE A 476 27.60 -29.45 16.07
N THR A 477 27.02 -28.50 15.33
CA THR A 477 26.94 -27.11 15.74
C THR A 477 25.59 -26.80 16.37
N GLU A 478 25.56 -25.84 17.25
CA GLU A 478 24.36 -25.34 17.93
C GLU A 478 24.05 -23.94 17.43
N GLY A 479 22.80 -23.73 17.01
CA GLY A 479 22.26 -22.43 16.68
C GLY A 479 21.04 -22.09 17.55
N GLU A 480 20.61 -20.86 17.51
CA GLU A 480 19.43 -20.39 18.22
C GLU A 480 18.43 -19.76 17.26
N THR A 481 17.14 -20.06 17.46
CA THR A 481 16.08 -19.43 16.67
C THR A 481 15.99 -17.95 17.03
N THR A 482 15.74 -17.12 16.02
CA THR A 482 15.54 -15.68 16.18
C THR A 482 14.08 -15.30 15.90
N PRO A 483 13.55 -14.26 16.55
CA PRO A 483 12.22 -13.77 16.24
C PRO A 483 12.16 -13.23 14.80
N PRO A 484 10.96 -13.21 14.18
CA PRO A 484 10.80 -12.60 12.87
C PRO A 484 11.16 -11.09 12.93
N ALA A 485 11.73 -10.56 11.86
CA ALA A 485 12.03 -9.15 11.78
C ALA A 485 10.75 -8.29 11.85
N PRO A 486 10.78 -7.13 12.52
CA PRO A 486 9.66 -6.19 12.49
C PRO A 486 9.43 -5.66 11.07
N TYR A 487 8.18 -5.30 10.77
CA TYR A 487 7.86 -4.72 9.46
C TYR A 487 8.59 -3.40 9.23
N THR A 488 9.01 -3.19 7.97
CA THR A 488 9.14 -1.88 7.34
C THR A 488 7.86 -1.62 6.55
N GLU A 489 7.61 -0.40 6.07
CA GLU A 489 6.47 -0.17 5.16
C GLU A 489 6.55 -1.04 3.91
N GLY A 490 7.74 -1.15 3.31
CA GLY A 490 7.94 -1.98 2.12
C GLY A 490 7.58 -3.45 2.35
N THR A 491 8.06 -4.06 3.45
CA THR A 491 7.72 -5.45 3.77
C THR A 491 6.25 -5.64 4.16
N LEU A 492 5.62 -4.64 4.77
CA LEU A 492 4.18 -4.65 5.05
C LEU A 492 3.36 -4.62 3.76
N ILE A 493 3.71 -3.74 2.81
CA ILE A 493 3.06 -3.67 1.49
C ILE A 493 3.21 -4.99 0.74
N THR A 494 4.38 -5.62 0.78
CA THR A 494 4.61 -6.95 0.18
C THR A 494 3.72 -8.01 0.81
N ASP A 495 3.53 -7.98 2.13
CA ASP A 495 2.65 -8.91 2.83
C ASP A 495 1.16 -8.62 2.60
N MET A 496 0.78 -7.34 2.41
CA MET A 496 -0.57 -7.00 1.94
C MET A 496 -0.85 -7.55 0.55
N ALA A 497 0.13 -7.52 -0.37
CA ALA A 497 0.04 -8.08 -1.71
C ALA A 497 -0.02 -9.62 -1.74
N SER A 498 0.31 -10.27 -0.64
CA SER A 498 0.35 -11.73 -0.51
C SER A 498 -0.26 -12.24 0.79
N ILE A 499 -1.35 -11.62 1.25
CA ILE A 499 -1.97 -11.93 2.55
C ILE A 499 -2.53 -13.36 2.61
N ALA A 500 -2.88 -13.94 1.46
CA ALA A 500 -3.36 -15.33 1.35
C ALA A 500 -2.46 -16.34 2.07
N LYS A 501 -1.15 -16.09 2.15
CA LYS A 501 -0.20 -16.98 2.87
C LYS A 501 -0.47 -17.07 4.38
N TYR A 502 -1.17 -16.09 4.95
CA TYR A 502 -1.54 -16.03 6.37
C TYR A 502 -2.95 -16.55 6.64
N VAL A 503 -3.73 -16.85 5.60
CA VAL A 503 -5.08 -17.40 5.72
C VAL A 503 -4.97 -18.89 5.99
N LYS A 504 -5.60 -19.35 7.09
CA LYS A 504 -5.56 -20.76 7.52
C LYS A 504 -6.48 -21.65 6.69
N ASP A 505 -7.67 -21.12 6.34
CA ASP A 505 -8.65 -21.84 5.54
C ASP A 505 -8.13 -22.04 4.11
N PRO A 506 -7.98 -23.28 3.62
CA PRO A 506 -7.47 -23.57 2.27
C PRO A 506 -8.38 -23.03 1.16
N GLU A 507 -9.70 -23.09 1.35
CA GLU A 507 -10.68 -22.64 0.36
C GLU A 507 -10.60 -21.11 0.18
N ILE A 508 -10.64 -20.37 1.28
CA ILE A 508 -10.48 -18.91 1.30
C ILE A 508 -9.13 -18.50 0.69
N ARG A 509 -8.07 -19.24 0.99
CA ARG A 509 -6.74 -19.02 0.42
C ARG A 509 -6.72 -19.12 -1.10
N GLU A 510 -7.34 -20.17 -1.64
CA GLU A 510 -7.40 -20.37 -3.09
C GLU A 510 -8.31 -19.35 -3.79
N ILE A 511 -9.40 -18.92 -3.16
CA ILE A 511 -10.25 -17.83 -3.66
C ILE A 511 -9.43 -16.54 -3.80
N LEU A 512 -8.67 -16.16 -2.75
CA LEU A 512 -7.81 -14.97 -2.78
C LEU A 512 -6.75 -15.06 -3.88
N LYS A 513 -6.15 -16.22 -4.11
CA LYS A 513 -5.16 -16.40 -5.18
C LYS A 513 -5.79 -16.26 -6.56
N ARG A 514 -6.96 -16.89 -6.79
CA ARG A 514 -7.69 -16.76 -8.06
C ARG A 514 -8.05 -15.32 -8.39
N LYS A 515 -8.37 -14.51 -7.38
CA LYS A 515 -8.63 -13.08 -7.56
C LYS A 515 -7.47 -12.34 -8.24
N ASP A 516 -6.26 -12.78 -8.01
CA ASP A 516 -5.04 -12.16 -8.53
C ASP A 516 -4.36 -12.99 -9.62
N ASP A 517 -5.06 -13.97 -10.20
CA ASP A 517 -4.54 -14.80 -11.29
C ASP A 517 -4.09 -13.93 -12.48
N GLY A 518 -2.91 -14.22 -13.02
CA GLY A 518 -2.29 -13.44 -14.08
C GLY A 518 -1.61 -12.15 -13.65
N LYS A 519 -1.75 -11.71 -12.39
CA LYS A 519 -1.11 -10.50 -11.85
C LYS A 519 0.18 -10.84 -11.13
N LYS A 520 1.32 -10.65 -11.79
CA LYS A 520 2.61 -10.92 -11.16
C LYS A 520 2.90 -9.88 -10.06
N GLY A 521 3.33 -10.38 -8.88
CA GLY A 521 3.55 -9.54 -7.69
C GLY A 521 2.33 -9.41 -6.78
N GLU A 522 1.17 -9.90 -7.22
CA GLU A 522 -0.04 -10.03 -6.41
C GLU A 522 -0.34 -11.53 -6.22
N HIS A 523 -0.53 -11.95 -4.97
CA HIS A 523 -0.71 -13.37 -4.63
C HIS A 523 -1.79 -13.53 -3.57
N GLY A 524 -3.02 -13.18 -3.91
CA GLY A 524 -4.14 -13.15 -2.99
C GLY A 524 -4.04 -11.97 -2.03
N GLY A 525 -3.78 -10.78 -2.57
CA GLY A 525 -3.58 -9.53 -1.81
C GLY A 525 -4.87 -8.87 -1.36
N ILE A 526 -4.73 -7.90 -0.45
CA ILE A 526 -5.76 -6.94 -0.02
C ILE A 526 -5.37 -5.52 -0.39
N GLY A 527 -6.37 -4.70 -0.68
CA GLY A 527 -6.16 -3.37 -1.23
C GLY A 527 -5.57 -3.41 -2.65
N THR A 528 -5.65 -2.32 -3.36
CA THR A 528 -4.98 -2.16 -4.65
C THR A 528 -3.58 -1.58 -4.45
N THR A 529 -2.72 -1.70 -5.44
CA THR A 529 -1.38 -1.09 -5.44
C THR A 529 -1.44 0.40 -5.10
N ALA A 530 -2.44 1.13 -5.63
CA ALA A 530 -2.62 2.56 -5.41
C ALA A 530 -3.10 2.94 -4.00
N THR A 531 -3.76 2.03 -3.27
CA THR A 531 -4.42 2.34 -1.99
C THR A 531 -3.66 1.86 -0.76
N ARG A 532 -2.71 0.93 -0.88
CA ARG A 532 -2.00 0.36 0.28
C ARG A 532 -1.24 1.39 1.11
N SER A 533 -0.54 2.32 0.46
CA SER A 533 0.16 3.41 1.15
C SER A 533 -0.78 4.30 1.97
N SER A 534 -1.92 4.70 1.39
CA SER A 534 -2.91 5.54 2.07
C SER A 534 -3.60 4.82 3.25
N ILE A 535 -3.74 3.50 3.18
CA ILE A 535 -4.26 2.67 4.27
C ILE A 535 -3.27 2.65 5.44
N ILE A 536 -1.98 2.44 5.17
CA ILE A 536 -0.92 2.45 6.20
C ILE A 536 -0.85 3.84 6.85
N GLU A 537 -0.83 4.90 6.05
CA GLU A 537 -0.82 6.28 6.56
C GLU A 537 -2.08 6.60 7.37
N GLY A 538 -3.24 6.14 6.91
CA GLY A 538 -4.48 6.26 7.66
C GLY A 538 -4.45 5.55 9.02
N LEU A 539 -3.81 4.38 9.11
CA LEU A 539 -3.61 3.67 10.38
C LEU A 539 -2.66 4.41 11.32
N LYS A 540 -1.57 5.01 10.77
CA LYS A 540 -0.66 5.87 11.55
C LYS A 540 -1.37 7.11 12.08
N THR A 541 -2.07 7.84 11.22
CA THR A 541 -2.82 9.05 11.58
C THR A 541 -3.86 8.82 12.67
N ARG A 542 -4.51 7.63 12.66
CA ARG A 542 -5.48 7.23 13.69
C ARG A 542 -4.84 6.69 14.97
N GLY A 543 -3.51 6.62 15.04
CA GLY A 543 -2.76 6.13 16.19
C GLY A 543 -2.88 4.63 16.40
N TYR A 544 -3.12 3.85 15.35
CA TYR A 544 -3.07 2.39 15.40
C TYR A 544 -1.66 1.87 15.12
N LEU A 545 -0.94 2.51 14.20
CA LEU A 545 0.45 2.20 13.90
C LEU A 545 1.35 3.37 14.29
N GLU A 546 2.56 3.05 14.67
CA GLU A 546 3.66 3.99 14.86
C GLU A 546 4.89 3.52 14.09
N GLU A 547 5.70 4.46 13.67
CA GLU A 547 6.97 4.17 13.02
C GLU A 547 8.13 4.66 13.89
N ARG A 548 9.09 3.77 14.17
CA ARG A 548 10.31 4.07 14.91
C ARG A 548 11.53 3.50 14.20
N LYS A 549 12.45 4.36 13.81
CA LYS A 549 13.68 3.96 13.07
C LYS A 549 13.38 3.08 11.84
N GLY A 550 12.40 3.49 11.02
CA GLY A 550 11.99 2.76 9.81
C GLY A 550 11.27 1.43 10.07
N LYS A 551 10.87 1.15 11.34
CA LYS A 551 10.10 -0.05 11.70
C LYS A 551 8.69 0.32 12.10
N VAL A 552 7.72 -0.34 11.47
CA VAL A 552 6.28 -0.20 11.74
C VAL A 552 5.88 -1.13 12.87
N ARG A 553 5.19 -0.58 13.87
CA ARG A 553 4.70 -1.30 15.06
C ARG A 553 3.26 -0.95 15.35
N ALA A 554 2.54 -1.87 15.96
CA ALA A 554 1.21 -1.62 16.47
C ALA A 554 1.28 -0.95 17.86
N THR A 555 0.49 0.10 18.05
CA THR A 555 0.34 0.75 19.37
C THR A 555 -0.41 -0.15 20.34
N ASP A 556 -0.30 0.10 21.65
CA ASP A 556 -1.05 -0.68 22.66
C ASP A 556 -2.57 -0.53 22.46
N LYS A 557 -3.04 0.67 22.06
CA LYS A 557 -4.41 0.91 21.66
C LYS A 557 -4.83 -0.06 20.53
N ALA A 558 -3.99 -0.20 19.54
CA ALA A 558 -4.27 -1.04 18.38
C ALA A 558 -4.30 -2.53 18.73
N LYS A 559 -3.36 -3.00 19.53
CA LYS A 559 -3.32 -4.40 20.02
C LYS A 559 -4.57 -4.73 20.82
N ALA A 560 -4.93 -3.87 21.78
CA ALA A 560 -6.13 -4.05 22.58
C ALA A 560 -7.39 -4.04 21.71
N PHE A 561 -7.50 -3.12 20.76
CA PHE A 561 -8.63 -3.05 19.84
C PHE A 561 -8.72 -4.29 18.94
N TYR A 562 -7.60 -4.70 18.33
CA TYR A 562 -7.58 -5.86 17.45
C TYR A 562 -7.98 -7.16 18.16
N ALA A 563 -7.59 -7.32 19.43
CA ALA A 563 -7.97 -8.47 20.25
C ALA A 563 -9.48 -8.55 20.50
N LEU A 564 -10.17 -7.41 20.53
CA LEU A 564 -11.62 -7.32 20.76
C LEU A 564 -12.47 -7.44 19.49
N LEU A 565 -11.85 -7.34 18.30
CA LEU A 565 -12.58 -7.45 17.04
C LEU A 565 -13.26 -8.82 16.89
N PRO A 566 -14.50 -8.89 16.36
CA PRO A 566 -15.12 -10.16 15.98
C PRO A 566 -14.24 -10.96 15.01
N PRO A 567 -14.14 -12.29 15.19
CA PRO A 567 -13.28 -13.13 14.32
C PRO A 567 -13.62 -12.99 12.84
N GLU A 568 -14.90 -12.84 12.49
CA GLU A 568 -15.42 -12.78 11.13
C GLU A 568 -14.90 -11.60 10.34
N ILE A 569 -14.59 -10.47 11.03
CA ILE A 569 -14.14 -9.23 10.37
C ILE A 569 -12.65 -8.94 10.59
N ARG A 570 -11.94 -9.81 11.32
CA ARG A 570 -10.55 -9.60 11.71
C ARG A 570 -9.54 -9.93 10.60
N GLY A 571 -9.90 -10.87 9.73
CA GLY A 571 -9.04 -11.42 8.69
C GLY A 571 -9.32 -10.90 7.27
N ALA A 572 -8.63 -11.49 6.30
CA ALA A 572 -8.82 -11.24 4.87
C ALA A 572 -10.03 -12.00 4.29
N ASP A 573 -10.70 -12.83 5.07
CA ASP A 573 -11.81 -13.71 4.66
C ASP A 573 -12.98 -12.91 4.08
N VAL A 574 -13.26 -11.73 4.66
CA VAL A 574 -14.26 -10.78 4.14
C VAL A 574 -13.96 -10.42 2.69
N THR A 575 -12.70 -10.12 2.37
CA THR A 575 -12.30 -9.76 1.00
C THR A 575 -12.50 -10.91 0.02
N ALA A 576 -12.20 -12.15 0.43
CA ALA A 576 -12.38 -13.33 -0.41
C ALA A 576 -13.86 -13.59 -0.74
N ARG A 577 -14.71 -13.57 0.29
CA ARG A 577 -16.17 -13.78 0.14
C ARG A 577 -16.81 -12.71 -0.73
N TRP A 578 -16.43 -11.45 -0.50
CA TRP A 578 -16.95 -10.33 -1.30
C TRP A 578 -16.56 -10.47 -2.77
N TRP A 579 -15.34 -10.93 -3.05
CA TRP A 579 -14.92 -11.13 -4.43
C TRP A 579 -15.80 -12.14 -5.18
N LEU A 580 -16.21 -13.24 -4.55
CA LEU A 580 -17.16 -14.19 -5.16
C LEU A 580 -18.49 -13.54 -5.50
N ILE A 581 -19.08 -12.79 -4.56
CA ILE A 581 -20.34 -12.09 -4.79
C ILE A 581 -20.18 -11.05 -5.91
N GLN A 582 -19.07 -10.33 -5.95
CA GLN A 582 -18.77 -9.38 -7.02
C GLN A 582 -18.69 -10.04 -8.40
N GLN A 583 -18.13 -11.27 -8.47
CA GLN A 583 -18.13 -12.02 -9.74
C GLN A 583 -19.57 -12.39 -10.17
N ASP A 584 -20.40 -12.84 -9.25
CA ASP A 584 -21.81 -13.15 -9.53
C ASP A 584 -22.58 -11.89 -9.96
N ILE A 585 -22.31 -10.72 -9.40
CA ILE A 585 -22.88 -9.45 -9.84
C ILE A 585 -22.38 -9.07 -11.24
N ALA A 586 -21.06 -9.19 -11.47
CA ALA A 586 -20.47 -8.90 -12.79
C ALA A 586 -21.04 -9.80 -13.89
N ASP A 587 -21.31 -11.07 -13.57
CA ASP A 587 -21.92 -12.05 -14.48
C ASP A 587 -23.45 -11.89 -14.61
N GLY A 588 -24.08 -10.96 -13.88
CA GLY A 588 -25.53 -10.79 -13.85
C GLY A 588 -26.29 -11.91 -13.12
N LYS A 589 -25.61 -12.71 -12.31
CA LYS A 589 -26.20 -13.80 -11.52
C LYS A 589 -26.76 -13.31 -10.16
N ALA A 590 -26.27 -12.17 -9.68
CA ALA A 590 -26.70 -11.55 -8.44
C ALA A 590 -27.02 -10.08 -8.64
N ASP A 591 -27.90 -9.55 -7.79
CA ASP A 591 -28.26 -8.12 -7.72
C ASP A 591 -27.10 -7.31 -7.07
N VAL A 592 -27.02 -6.01 -7.41
CA VAL A 592 -25.98 -5.11 -6.87
C VAL A 592 -26.03 -4.97 -5.34
N ASN A 593 -27.21 -5.17 -4.72
CA ASN A 593 -27.36 -5.11 -3.28
C ASN A 593 -26.92 -6.39 -2.56
N ALA A 594 -26.74 -7.51 -3.28
CA ALA A 594 -26.37 -8.80 -2.68
C ALA A 594 -25.09 -8.73 -1.81
N LEU A 595 -24.15 -7.89 -2.20
CA LEU A 595 -22.92 -7.69 -1.43
C LEU A 595 -23.19 -6.95 -0.12
N GLN A 596 -24.01 -5.91 -0.15
CA GLN A 596 -24.42 -5.18 1.04
C GLN A 596 -25.25 -6.06 2.00
N ASP A 597 -26.16 -6.87 1.46
CA ASP A 597 -26.96 -7.82 2.25
C ASP A 597 -26.05 -8.80 3.01
N SER A 598 -24.99 -9.31 2.35
CA SER A 598 -23.96 -10.13 3.00
C SER A 598 -23.23 -9.40 4.11
N VAL A 599 -22.98 -8.09 3.97
CA VAL A 599 -22.38 -7.25 5.03
C VAL A 599 -23.31 -7.15 6.24
N ILE A 600 -24.59 -6.87 6.00
CA ILE A 600 -25.60 -6.73 7.06
C ILE A 600 -25.80 -8.07 7.79
N GLU A 601 -25.79 -9.19 7.06
CA GLU A 601 -25.86 -10.51 7.67
C GLU A 601 -24.68 -10.77 8.62
N VAL A 602 -23.45 -10.49 8.18
CA VAL A 602 -22.25 -10.62 9.02
C VAL A 602 -22.32 -9.72 10.24
N PHE A 603 -22.72 -8.45 10.08
CA PHE A 603 -22.90 -7.50 11.17
C PHE A 603 -23.93 -7.98 12.20
N ASN A 604 -25.06 -8.48 11.76
CA ASN A 604 -26.13 -8.97 12.62
C ASN A 604 -25.73 -10.18 13.47
N ARG A 605 -24.78 -11.02 13.01
CA ARG A 605 -24.30 -12.18 13.78
C ARG A 605 -23.57 -11.79 15.06
N HIS A 606 -22.89 -10.64 15.09
CA HIS A 606 -22.07 -10.25 16.24
C HIS A 606 -22.46 -8.92 16.90
N ARG A 607 -23.39 -8.14 16.31
CA ARG A 607 -23.72 -6.80 16.82
C ARG A 607 -24.16 -6.79 18.28
N GLU A 608 -24.82 -7.84 18.76
CA GLU A 608 -25.34 -7.89 20.14
C GLU A 608 -24.21 -8.24 21.15
N THR A 609 -23.18 -8.97 20.72
CA THR A 609 -22.13 -9.50 21.60
C THR A 609 -20.80 -8.77 21.48
N ALA A 610 -20.49 -8.21 20.31
CA ALA A 610 -19.20 -7.55 20.07
C ALA A 610 -18.98 -6.38 21.03
N TYR A 611 -17.81 -6.32 21.64
CA TYR A 611 -17.35 -5.25 22.55
C TYR A 611 -18.19 -5.05 23.84
N VAL A 612 -19.14 -5.93 24.17
CA VAL A 612 -19.96 -5.77 25.39
C VAL A 612 -19.09 -5.92 26.63
N GLY A 613 -19.15 -4.93 27.53
CA GLY A 613 -18.36 -4.90 28.76
C GLY A 613 -16.86 -4.69 28.56
N ALA A 614 -16.41 -4.53 27.32
CA ALA A 614 -15.00 -4.26 27.02
C ALA A 614 -14.65 -2.79 27.22
N SER A 615 -13.41 -2.53 27.62
CA SER A 615 -12.83 -1.19 27.67
C SER A 615 -11.37 -1.23 27.23
N ILE A 616 -10.92 -0.16 26.61
CA ILE A 616 -9.50 -0.03 26.19
C ILE A 616 -8.88 1.09 27.03
N ALA A 617 -7.84 0.78 27.77
CA ALA A 617 -7.14 1.75 28.59
C ALA A 617 -6.60 2.91 27.74
N GLY A 618 -6.74 4.15 28.24
CA GLY A 618 -6.23 5.35 27.55
C GLY A 618 -7.10 5.88 26.40
N THR A 619 -8.28 5.31 26.13
CA THR A 619 -9.22 5.78 25.09
C THR A 619 -10.41 6.57 25.67
N GLY A 620 -10.66 6.48 26.98
CA GLY A 620 -11.61 7.38 27.65
C GLY A 620 -11.14 8.83 27.51
N LYS A 621 -12.08 9.78 27.63
CA LYS A 621 -11.79 11.21 27.60
C LYS A 621 -10.62 11.50 28.54
N THR A 622 -9.43 11.79 27.98
CA THR A 622 -8.24 12.04 28.79
C THR A 622 -8.52 13.22 29.71
N VAL A 623 -8.64 12.96 31.02
CA VAL A 623 -8.73 14.02 32.03
C VAL A 623 -7.36 14.65 32.17
N VAL A 624 -7.25 15.92 31.82
CA VAL A 624 -5.97 16.66 31.80
C VAL A 624 -5.77 17.43 33.10
N GLY A 625 -6.85 17.69 33.84
CA GLY A 625 -6.81 18.41 35.11
C GLY A 625 -8.20 18.83 35.57
N LYS A 626 -8.27 19.68 36.57
CA LYS A 626 -9.51 20.23 37.11
C LYS A 626 -9.83 21.61 36.52
N CYS A 627 -11.08 21.86 36.25
CA CYS A 627 -11.53 23.13 35.70
C CYS A 627 -11.38 24.27 36.73
N PRO A 628 -10.70 25.38 36.40
CA PRO A 628 -10.52 26.49 37.31
C PRO A 628 -11.81 27.22 37.66
N ARG A 629 -12.87 27.08 36.81
CA ARG A 629 -14.18 27.73 37.01
C ARG A 629 -15.14 26.93 37.89
N CYS A 630 -15.20 25.58 37.75
CA CYS A 630 -16.21 24.79 38.40
C CYS A 630 -15.71 23.50 39.07
N GLY A 631 -14.41 23.24 39.06
CA GLY A 631 -13.76 22.08 39.68
C GLY A 631 -14.00 20.72 38.99
N ARG A 632 -14.83 20.65 37.97
CA ARG A 632 -15.05 19.39 37.19
C ARG A 632 -13.85 19.09 36.32
N ASP A 633 -13.82 17.89 35.79
CA ASP A 633 -12.70 17.43 34.94
C ASP A 633 -12.61 18.26 33.65
N VAL A 634 -11.39 18.59 33.25
CA VAL A 634 -11.07 19.12 31.93
C VAL A 634 -10.60 17.97 31.07
N ILE A 635 -11.26 17.74 29.97
CA ILE A 635 -11.03 16.63 29.04
C ILE A 635 -10.49 17.14 27.72
N LYS A 636 -9.60 16.36 27.12
CA LYS A 636 -9.10 16.60 25.78
C LYS A 636 -10.18 16.23 24.75
N THR A 637 -10.54 17.17 23.87
CA THR A 637 -11.48 16.97 22.78
C THR A 637 -10.83 17.46 21.49
N GLY A 638 -10.26 16.55 20.71
CA GLY A 638 -9.44 16.91 19.53
C GLY A 638 -8.21 17.76 19.90
N SER A 639 -8.13 18.99 19.40
CA SER A 639 -7.04 19.94 19.71
C SER A 639 -7.38 20.91 20.85
N ILE A 640 -8.45 20.70 21.59
CA ILE A 640 -9.00 21.60 22.62
C ILE A 640 -9.08 20.83 23.95
N TYR A 641 -8.92 21.54 25.05
CA TYR A 641 -9.14 21.03 26.39
C TYR A 641 -10.38 21.74 26.96
N ALA A 642 -11.47 21.02 27.16
CA ALA A 642 -12.75 21.58 27.56
C ALA A 642 -13.25 20.99 28.88
N CYS A 643 -13.97 21.78 29.68
CA CYS A 643 -14.59 21.29 30.88
C CYS A 643 -15.69 20.27 30.56
N SER A 644 -15.74 19.17 31.31
CA SER A 644 -16.75 18.11 31.15
C SER A 644 -18.18 18.56 31.47
N SER A 645 -18.37 19.77 32.06
CA SER A 645 -19.69 20.34 32.28
C SER A 645 -20.36 20.88 31.03
N ILE A 646 -19.57 21.15 29.96
CA ILE A 646 -20.07 21.78 28.74
C ILE A 646 -20.98 20.81 27.98
N LYS A 647 -22.19 21.27 27.69
CA LYS A 647 -23.14 20.58 26.80
C LYS A 647 -23.35 21.43 25.57
N ASN A 648 -23.18 20.82 24.40
CA ASN A 648 -23.43 21.43 23.12
C ASN A 648 -24.66 20.81 22.47
N GLU A 649 -25.49 21.60 21.81
CA GLU A 649 -26.61 21.16 20.98
C GLU A 649 -26.40 21.67 19.54
N LYS A 650 -26.76 20.81 18.58
CA LYS A 650 -26.73 21.17 17.17
C LYS A 650 -27.95 22.02 16.83
N GLN A 651 -27.73 23.19 16.26
CA GLN A 651 -28.77 24.12 15.84
C GLN A 651 -29.34 23.70 14.46
N GLU A 652 -30.48 24.26 14.07
CA GLU A 652 -31.11 24.01 12.76
C GLU A 652 -30.23 24.36 11.56
N ASP A 653 -29.34 25.33 11.72
CA ASP A 653 -28.36 25.74 10.71
C ASP A 653 -27.13 24.80 10.62
N GLY A 654 -27.12 23.69 11.38
CA GLY A 654 -26.05 22.74 11.43
C GLY A 654 -24.89 23.11 12.34
N THR A 655 -24.87 24.31 12.95
CA THR A 655 -23.82 24.74 13.88
C THR A 655 -24.01 24.15 15.27
N TRP A 656 -22.91 23.99 16.03
CA TRP A 656 -22.96 23.53 17.41
C TRP A 656 -22.92 24.71 18.37
N LYS A 657 -23.91 24.82 19.25
CA LYS A 657 -23.98 25.87 20.26
C LYS A 657 -23.90 25.29 21.65
N GLU A 658 -23.11 25.91 22.52
CA GLU A 658 -23.08 25.56 23.94
C GLU A 658 -24.39 26.01 24.62
N VAL A 659 -25.09 25.03 25.15
CA VAL A 659 -26.42 25.26 25.79
C VAL A 659 -26.35 25.16 27.31
N ALA A 660 -25.31 24.52 27.86
CA ALA A 660 -25.10 24.45 29.31
C ALA A 660 -23.63 24.18 29.63
N GLY A 661 -23.20 24.58 30.82
CA GLY A 661 -21.86 24.33 31.32
C GLY A 661 -21.20 25.60 31.86
N CYS A 662 -19.93 25.47 32.27
CA CYS A 662 -19.17 26.62 32.79
C CYS A 662 -18.41 27.40 31.68
N GLY A 663 -18.47 26.98 30.41
CA GLY A 663 -17.86 27.60 29.27
C GLY A 663 -16.32 27.54 29.23
N PHE A 664 -15.67 26.79 30.14
CA PHE A 664 -14.21 26.76 30.17
C PHE A 664 -13.66 25.90 29.01
N LYS A 665 -12.84 26.53 28.18
CA LYS A 665 -12.11 25.88 27.09
C LYS A 665 -10.69 26.46 27.02
N LEU A 666 -9.70 25.59 26.91
CA LEU A 666 -8.28 25.96 26.80
C LEU A 666 -7.79 25.52 25.41
N PHE A 667 -7.38 26.48 24.59
CA PHE A 667 -7.00 26.23 23.19
C PHE A 667 -5.49 26.35 22.98
N GLY A 668 -4.92 27.47 23.45
CA GLY A 668 -3.54 27.85 23.22
C GLY A 668 -3.33 29.32 23.55
N PHE A 669 -2.15 29.85 23.24
CA PHE A 669 -1.84 31.26 23.40
C PHE A 669 -1.22 31.82 22.12
N CYS A 670 -1.75 32.93 21.62
CA CYS A 670 -1.40 33.50 20.31
C CYS A 670 -1.57 32.44 19.20
N THR A 671 -0.51 32.14 18.45
CA THR A 671 -0.54 31.11 17.37
C THR A 671 -0.15 29.71 17.84
N LYS A 672 0.18 29.53 19.12
CA LYS A 672 0.63 28.24 19.66
C LYS A 672 -0.51 27.51 20.36
N LYS A 673 -0.78 26.26 19.92
CA LYS A 673 -1.66 25.34 20.63
C LYS A 673 -0.88 24.72 21.81
N PHE A 674 -1.57 24.48 22.91
CA PHE A 674 -0.96 23.79 24.06
C PHE A 674 -0.84 22.30 23.78
N THR A 675 0.29 21.71 24.17
CA THR A 675 0.42 20.27 24.31
C THR A 675 -0.33 19.79 25.56
N GLU A 676 -0.59 18.49 25.67
CA GLU A 676 -1.28 17.92 26.82
C GLU A 676 -0.56 18.19 28.14
N GLY A 677 0.77 18.00 28.16
CA GLY A 677 1.58 18.32 29.34
C GLY A 677 1.57 19.82 29.69
N GLN A 678 1.52 20.72 28.68
CA GLN A 678 1.40 22.15 28.93
C GLN A 678 0.01 22.52 29.48
N ALA A 679 -1.04 21.91 28.94
CA ALA A 679 -2.41 22.11 29.46
C ALA A 679 -2.56 21.59 30.90
N ALA A 680 -2.02 20.41 31.20
CA ALA A 680 -1.99 19.87 32.55
C ALA A 680 -1.23 20.79 33.53
N SER A 681 -0.05 21.27 33.12
CA SER A 681 0.73 22.21 33.93
C SER A 681 -0.02 23.50 34.23
N LEU A 682 -0.71 24.07 33.25
CA LEU A 682 -1.52 25.26 33.41
C LEU A 682 -2.71 25.03 34.35
N LEU A 683 -3.39 23.88 34.24
CA LEU A 683 -4.51 23.49 35.10
C LEU A 683 -4.07 23.23 36.54
N ASP A 684 -2.80 22.81 36.74
CA ASP A 684 -2.15 22.69 38.05
C ASP A 684 -1.66 24.06 38.61
N GLY A 685 -1.94 25.17 37.93
CA GLY A 685 -1.50 26.50 38.34
C GLY A 685 -0.03 26.80 38.06
N LYS A 686 0.67 25.96 37.28
CA LYS A 686 2.07 26.13 36.91
C LYS A 686 2.23 27.00 35.70
N ALA A 687 3.28 27.82 35.69
CA ALA A 687 3.61 28.65 34.52
C ALA A 687 4.23 27.79 33.39
N VAL A 688 3.88 28.07 32.15
CA VAL A 688 4.34 27.34 30.95
C VAL A 688 5.08 28.30 30.00
N SER A 689 6.31 27.95 29.64
CA SER A 689 7.11 28.72 28.69
C SER A 689 6.78 28.31 27.24
N LEU A 690 6.51 29.30 26.40
CA LEU A 690 6.20 29.14 24.97
C LEU A 690 7.28 29.87 24.16
N ARG A 691 7.80 29.20 23.13
CA ARG A 691 8.76 29.78 22.18
C ARG A 691 8.16 30.01 20.82
N GLY A 692 8.55 31.12 20.18
CA GLY A 692 8.14 31.44 18.82
C GLY A 692 6.65 31.75 18.68
N CYS A 693 6.02 32.38 19.68
CA CYS A 693 4.67 32.92 19.57
C CYS A 693 4.65 34.09 18.57
N LYS A 694 3.59 34.23 17.80
CA LYS A 694 3.41 35.39 16.89
C LYS A 694 2.40 36.37 17.48
N SER A 695 2.76 37.63 17.56
CA SER A 695 1.84 38.69 17.94
C SER A 695 0.85 39.00 16.80
N LYS A 696 -0.22 39.74 17.08
CA LYS A 696 -1.15 40.24 16.05
C LYS A 696 -0.45 41.05 14.93
N ALA A 697 0.69 41.65 15.23
CA ALA A 697 1.52 42.37 14.27
C ALA A 697 2.57 41.47 13.57
N GLY A 698 2.48 40.16 13.67
CA GLY A 698 3.37 39.17 13.02
C GLY A 698 4.76 39.01 13.66
N LYS A 699 5.10 39.79 14.71
CA LYS A 699 6.41 39.69 15.39
C LYS A 699 6.50 38.41 16.24
N THR A 700 7.61 37.68 16.12
CA THR A 700 7.88 36.47 16.90
C THR A 700 8.44 36.87 18.28
N PHE A 701 7.98 36.22 19.34
CA PHE A 701 8.43 36.38 20.72
C PHE A 701 8.29 35.14 21.56
N ASP A 702 9.08 35.08 22.63
CA ASP A 702 8.98 34.02 23.65
C ASP A 702 8.30 34.61 24.88
N CYS A 703 7.42 33.86 25.52
CA CYS A 703 6.75 34.27 26.74
C CYS A 703 6.51 33.08 27.67
N THR A 704 6.28 33.37 28.94
CA THR A 704 5.74 32.41 29.91
C THR A 704 4.29 32.78 30.17
N VAL A 705 3.39 31.79 30.16
CA VAL A 705 1.95 32.00 30.37
C VAL A 705 1.48 31.30 31.64
N VAL A 706 0.46 31.86 32.27
CA VAL A 706 -0.24 31.30 33.43
C VAL A 706 -1.74 31.28 33.16
N LEU A 707 -2.42 30.30 33.77
CA LEU A 707 -3.89 30.19 33.75
C LEU A 707 -4.47 30.92 34.97
N GLN A 708 -5.37 31.85 34.76
CA GLN A 708 -6.07 32.58 35.80
C GLN A 708 -7.29 31.80 36.31
N LYS A 709 -7.81 32.13 37.48
CA LYS A 709 -9.01 31.52 38.08
C LYS A 709 -10.26 31.68 37.23
N ASP A 710 -10.35 32.75 36.46
CA ASP A 710 -11.42 32.98 35.50
C ASP A 710 -11.30 32.16 34.20
N GLY A 711 -10.19 31.40 34.05
CA GLY A 711 -9.92 30.56 32.90
C GLY A 711 -9.22 31.30 31.75
N SER A 712 -8.84 32.57 31.91
CA SER A 712 -8.01 33.29 30.95
C SER A 712 -6.55 32.87 31.04
N VAL A 713 -5.83 32.94 29.90
CA VAL A 713 -4.39 32.66 29.83
C VAL A 713 -3.67 33.98 29.64
N GLU A 714 -2.81 34.32 30.60
CA GLU A 714 -2.08 35.60 30.60
C GLU A 714 -0.56 35.37 30.46
N PRO A 715 0.14 36.26 29.70
CA PRO A 715 1.59 36.18 29.59
C PRO A 715 2.27 36.88 30.76
N ILE A 716 3.31 36.24 31.31
CA ILE A 716 4.28 36.89 32.20
C ILE A 716 5.52 37.22 31.36
N PHE A 717 5.79 38.50 31.21
CA PHE A 717 7.01 38.96 30.55
C PHE A 717 8.14 39.12 31.58
N THR A 718 9.16 38.29 31.49
CA THR A 718 10.40 38.47 32.27
C THR A 718 11.12 39.68 31.69
N PRO A 719 11.52 40.67 32.53
CA PRO A 719 12.32 41.82 32.05
C PRO A 719 13.61 41.31 31.39
N ARG A 720 13.88 41.76 30.17
CA ARG A 720 15.19 41.46 29.53
C ARG A 720 16.31 42.00 30.42
N LYS A 721 17.26 41.16 30.85
CA LYS A 721 18.51 41.64 31.39
C LYS A 721 19.17 42.57 30.36
N PRO A 722 19.60 43.79 30.75
CA PRO A 722 20.26 44.70 29.84
C PRO A 722 21.53 44.04 29.30
N THR A 723 21.62 43.89 27.98
CA THR A 723 22.85 43.47 27.34
C THR A 723 23.93 44.50 27.62
N LYS A 724 25.00 44.11 28.32
CA LYS A 724 26.20 44.93 28.46
C LYS A 724 26.72 45.22 27.05
N LYS A 725 26.57 46.47 26.62
CA LYS A 725 27.30 46.99 25.47
C LYS A 725 28.79 46.85 25.75
N GLY A 726 29.45 45.98 25.00
CA GLY A 726 30.89 45.91 24.98
C GLY A 726 31.47 47.28 24.59
N ARG A 727 32.24 47.83 25.48
CA ARG A 727 33.22 48.88 25.13
C ARG A 727 34.34 48.23 24.35
N ARG A 728 34.69 48.87 23.24
CA ARG A 728 35.93 48.64 22.51
C ARG A 728 37.14 48.71 23.45
#